data_2fad27001760311a7356f4d73ee06862
#
_entry.id   2fad27001760311a7356f4d73ee06862
#
_cell.length_a   1.000
_cell.length_b   1.000
_cell.length_c   1.000
_cell.angle_alpha   90.00
_cell.angle_beta   90.00
_cell.angle_gamma   90.00
#
_symmetry.space_group_name_H-M   'P 1'
#
loop_
_entity.id
_entity.type
_entity.pdbx_description
1 polymer ?
#
loop_
_entity_poly.entity_id
_entity_poly.type
_entity_poly.pdbx_seq_one_letter_code
_entity_poly.pdbx_strand_id
1 'polypeptide(L)'
;MKPSAPKATSITLSDRFLTERAAMFVASHSSWLVLIPYVALRALQLHFLAPNSDVRRYFEAASGWIQHGTPYRDFLLEYPPGALIWSALPRLLTDDFARYSQLFAAQMVLADLAILYLLARLPARLHGLTRQQGFGTGKTSSEAWRLHYDGTVCMLAYIGLTFLLMSLGFERFDSLMALSLLAFLYAATNPASLLWADAMLCIGIWIKLVPLLVVPAYLVYAFASWAPKGAPAGASRQNLGPALFRWIRQEGWRRLLGLSAISIALWGPFYALAGDGLWTFLRYHQVRGLQLESLFSSLLMLMHQLAPSGLSFTPAFGAAEMVHPNRQMIHSLASLSSLMTVGFAVGISLIYARRLLRAGSQPARQMLLATAVFAQVLLMMSFNKVLSPQYLLWLAPLCTLASLDDHDRRRHILLGVGVSTFLTTLLWTFYYRNMLTFDPMAIALLLGRNFLLIATLIYTVSEPAAREEGEAAAPPSSAWQGLRRLVTHSGWNGVALGLCALWIFVANLSETTANDIWIQMRSGADIWRSGSFPSTEVYSATVMNRHFIAHEWLTSLLFHGLVSAFGAAGLSFLAAGVALLVAVLVYCSQPKSERHTLPYLTLMLATMYLVSFRILVRPHIFTIVAQACLLLALERWRRRGNWRELLWLLPVQLIWINLHGAAFFGPAMLFMMSGLVGVMAYFPVLQRSSERRTFKMSDALGLGLVGLGMGLMCLINPYGTDLLRFSIDLLNNEYAKSRVWEWTTPFLDTNFSYYWLWLYMAALVLLWISVAVRLHTLPVIDLAWAVLVTFLSVRANRFVPDFAIFAFPVIHRSMQYIGTLALGNVFSKRQPWVAMGMGTLLLANAVTYGYAHSAGEHRPLLGWGFGGDMPYQEVDLIKKMNLRGVIFNEYSDGSLIIHSLVPQVRPVLDSRIDLYPLQLVDEYDQAYVSPSHFQQYVRRHRVNLVMLIAQRANPNVLRYLAQEPSWQLLSQTNGRVLYRRRDGALPVAGRAAMQPPVGGPSSGY
;
A
#
# COMPACT_ATOMS: atom_id res chain seq x y z
N MET A 1 -17.21 -35.29 -44.71
CA MET A 1 -18.07 -35.19 -43.52
C MET A 1 -17.62 -34.00 -42.73
N LYS A 2 -18.42 -32.94 -42.68
CA LYS A 2 -18.15 -31.72 -41.86
C LYS A 2 -18.57 -32.00 -40.41
N PRO A 3 -17.79 -31.64 -39.39
CA PRO A 3 -18.23 -31.79 -38.01
C PRO A 3 -19.34 -30.75 -37.67
N SER A 4 -20.45 -31.27 -37.15
CA SER A 4 -21.60 -30.49 -36.70
C SER A 4 -21.24 -29.60 -35.50
N ALA A 5 -21.70 -28.34 -35.56
CA ALA A 5 -21.60 -27.39 -34.44
C ALA A 5 -22.36 -27.90 -33.20
N PRO A 6 -21.84 -27.64 -31.98
CA PRO A 6 -22.55 -28.04 -30.77
C PRO A 6 -23.85 -27.24 -30.60
N LYS A 7 -24.96 -27.98 -30.38
CA LYS A 7 -26.29 -27.42 -30.09
C LYS A 7 -26.18 -26.51 -28.84
N ALA A 8 -26.58 -25.25 -29.00
CA ALA A 8 -26.80 -24.33 -27.88
C ALA A 8 -27.90 -24.93 -26.97
N THR A 9 -27.54 -25.26 -25.75
CA THR A 9 -28.48 -25.67 -24.71
C THR A 9 -29.45 -24.51 -24.44
N SER A 10 -30.72 -24.72 -24.71
CA SER A 10 -31.82 -23.78 -24.41
C SER A 10 -31.90 -23.59 -22.90
N ILE A 11 -31.41 -22.42 -22.43
CA ILE A 11 -31.62 -21.97 -21.04
C ILE A 11 -33.15 -21.79 -20.86
N THR A 12 -33.73 -22.48 -19.91
CA THR A 12 -35.16 -22.43 -19.64
C THR A 12 -35.58 -21.02 -19.13
N LEU A 13 -36.77 -20.60 -19.39
CA LEU A 13 -37.35 -19.31 -18.94
C LEU A 13 -37.17 -19.11 -17.41
N SER A 14 -37.26 -20.22 -16.63
CA SER A 14 -37.05 -20.21 -15.17
C SER A 14 -35.60 -19.87 -14.78
N ASP A 15 -34.59 -20.34 -15.53
CA ASP A 15 -33.18 -20.05 -15.25
C ASP A 15 -32.81 -18.61 -15.59
N ARG A 16 -33.44 -18.03 -16.63
CA ARG A 16 -33.33 -16.56 -16.91
C ARG A 16 -33.93 -15.73 -15.81
N PHE A 17 -35.10 -16.10 -15.32
CA PHE A 17 -35.82 -15.36 -14.26
C PHE A 17 -35.09 -15.44 -12.91
N LEU A 18 -34.50 -16.58 -12.57
CA LEU A 18 -33.64 -16.75 -11.38
C LEU A 18 -32.31 -16.01 -11.48
N THR A 19 -31.70 -16.03 -12.66
CA THR A 19 -30.42 -15.27 -12.90
C THR A 19 -30.66 -13.76 -12.90
N GLU A 20 -31.77 -13.27 -13.44
CA GLU A 20 -32.13 -11.86 -13.39
C GLU A 20 -32.48 -11.37 -11.97
N ARG A 21 -33.22 -12.18 -11.17
CA ARG A 21 -33.49 -11.87 -9.75
C ARG A 21 -32.24 -11.91 -8.90
N ALA A 22 -31.36 -12.88 -9.10
CA ALA A 22 -30.06 -12.96 -8.41
C ALA A 22 -29.15 -11.79 -8.81
N ALA A 23 -29.11 -11.42 -10.09
CA ALA A 23 -28.37 -10.26 -10.56
C ALA A 23 -28.93 -8.94 -10.00
N MET A 24 -30.24 -8.78 -9.90
CA MET A 24 -30.88 -7.62 -9.27
C MET A 24 -30.63 -7.58 -7.75
N PHE A 25 -30.65 -8.71 -7.06
CA PHE A 25 -30.31 -8.78 -5.63
C PHE A 25 -28.85 -8.41 -5.39
N VAL A 26 -27.91 -8.95 -6.17
CA VAL A 26 -26.50 -8.60 -6.08
C VAL A 26 -26.26 -7.13 -6.41
N ALA A 27 -26.91 -6.59 -7.45
CA ALA A 27 -26.81 -5.18 -7.80
C ALA A 27 -27.39 -4.26 -6.70
N SER A 28 -28.51 -4.63 -6.09
CA SER A 28 -29.12 -3.85 -5.01
C SER A 28 -28.36 -3.93 -3.68
N HIS A 29 -27.56 -4.98 -3.46
CA HIS A 29 -26.80 -5.19 -2.22
C HIS A 29 -25.28 -5.09 -2.41
N SER A 30 -24.79 -4.92 -3.65
CA SER A 30 -23.35 -4.80 -3.94
C SER A 30 -22.68 -3.66 -3.17
N SER A 31 -23.39 -2.55 -3.00
CA SER A 31 -22.89 -1.40 -2.21
C SER A 31 -22.64 -1.78 -0.74
N TRP A 32 -23.46 -2.63 -0.14
CA TRP A 32 -23.29 -3.11 1.24
C TRP A 32 -22.14 -4.12 1.36
N LEU A 33 -21.94 -4.96 0.35
CA LEU A 33 -20.84 -5.92 0.33
C LEU A 33 -19.46 -5.24 0.24
N VAL A 34 -19.38 -4.06 -0.36
CA VAL A 34 -18.16 -3.24 -0.39
C VAL A 34 -17.87 -2.59 0.97
N LEU A 35 -18.92 -2.26 1.75
CA LEU A 35 -18.76 -1.62 3.06
C LEU A 35 -18.15 -2.55 4.11
N ILE A 36 -18.49 -3.84 4.11
CA ILE A 36 -18.00 -4.79 5.13
C ILE A 36 -16.47 -4.88 5.17
N PRO A 37 -15.76 -5.21 4.07
CA PRO A 37 -14.29 -5.25 4.07
C PRO A 37 -13.67 -3.87 4.30
N TYR A 38 -14.34 -2.80 3.86
CA TYR A 38 -13.89 -1.44 4.12
C TYR A 38 -13.92 -1.11 5.61
N VAL A 39 -15.05 -1.39 6.31
CA VAL A 39 -15.19 -1.17 7.77
C VAL A 39 -14.17 -2.02 8.53
N ALA A 40 -13.99 -3.29 8.16
CA ALA A 40 -13.02 -4.16 8.80
C ALA A 40 -11.58 -3.61 8.65
N LEU A 41 -11.22 -3.13 7.45
CA LEU A 41 -9.93 -2.49 7.20
C LEU A 41 -9.76 -1.23 8.06
N ARG A 42 -10.78 -0.38 8.13
CA ARG A 42 -10.74 0.87 8.91
C ARG A 42 -10.68 0.60 10.41
N ALA A 43 -11.41 -0.38 10.91
CA ALA A 43 -11.33 -0.81 12.30
C ALA A 43 -9.94 -1.34 12.66
N LEU A 44 -9.33 -2.10 11.74
CA LEU A 44 -7.96 -2.58 11.89
C LEU A 44 -6.96 -1.41 11.91
N GLN A 45 -7.09 -0.46 11.00
CA GLN A 45 -6.25 0.75 10.98
C GLN A 45 -6.39 1.57 12.27
N LEU A 46 -7.60 1.70 12.82
CA LEU A 46 -7.86 2.41 14.08
C LEU A 46 -7.14 1.78 15.28
N HIS A 47 -7.03 0.45 15.30
CA HIS A 47 -6.36 -0.28 16.38
C HIS A 47 -4.86 -0.01 16.42
N PHE A 48 -4.25 0.27 15.27
CA PHE A 48 -2.81 0.46 15.11
C PHE A 48 -2.40 1.92 14.87
N LEU A 49 -3.32 2.88 15.09
CA LEU A 49 -3.04 4.30 14.83
C LEU A 49 -2.07 4.87 15.88
N ALA A 50 -0.88 5.27 15.45
CA ALA A 50 0.02 6.05 16.28
C ALA A 50 -0.45 7.53 16.32
N PRO A 51 -0.50 8.18 17.50
CA PRO A 51 -0.94 9.57 17.62
C PRO A 51 -0.04 10.53 16.83
N ASN A 52 -0.61 11.34 15.92
CA ASN A 52 0.09 12.33 15.10
C ASN A 52 0.13 13.71 15.78
N SER A 53 1.10 14.54 15.36
CA SER A 53 1.30 15.92 15.84
C SER A 53 0.08 16.83 15.63
N ASP A 54 -0.71 16.63 14.55
CA ASP A 54 -1.89 17.46 14.30
C ASP A 54 -3.09 17.06 15.13
N VAL A 55 -3.30 15.77 15.40
CA VAL A 55 -4.31 15.29 16.35
C VAL A 55 -4.00 15.84 17.74
N ARG A 56 -2.71 15.98 18.11
CA ARG A 56 -2.31 16.63 19.35
C ARG A 56 -2.73 18.10 19.42
N ARG A 57 -2.54 18.86 18.34
CA ARG A 57 -3.01 20.26 18.27
C ARG A 57 -4.53 20.37 18.40
N TYR A 58 -5.28 19.44 17.81
CA TYR A 58 -6.75 19.42 17.99
C TYR A 58 -7.13 19.11 19.44
N PHE A 59 -6.44 18.18 20.09
CA PHE A 59 -6.62 17.89 21.50
C PHE A 59 -6.30 19.08 22.40
N GLU A 60 -5.18 19.76 22.14
CA GLU A 60 -4.75 20.95 22.90
C GLU A 60 -5.75 22.11 22.74
N ALA A 61 -6.18 22.39 21.51
CA ALA A 61 -7.18 23.41 21.23
C ALA A 61 -8.54 23.10 21.88
N ALA A 62 -9.00 21.86 21.80
CA ALA A 62 -10.22 21.40 22.46
C ALA A 62 -10.12 21.47 23.99
N SER A 63 -8.96 21.09 24.55
CA SER A 63 -8.71 21.16 26.01
C SER A 63 -8.69 22.59 26.50
N GLY A 64 -8.03 23.50 25.77
CA GLY A 64 -8.04 24.93 26.09
C GLY A 64 -9.46 25.51 26.14
N TRP A 65 -10.31 25.13 25.20
CA TRP A 65 -11.71 25.59 25.20
C TRP A 65 -12.53 25.02 26.38
N ILE A 66 -12.44 23.73 26.66
CA ILE A 66 -13.18 23.04 27.74
C ILE A 66 -12.71 23.55 29.12
N GLN A 67 -11.44 23.94 29.27
CA GLN A 67 -10.85 24.48 30.49
C GLN A 67 -11.10 26.00 30.67
N HIS A 68 -12.17 26.55 30.06
CA HIS A 68 -12.64 27.92 30.16
C HIS A 68 -11.83 29.00 29.43
N GLY A 69 -10.97 28.60 28.46
CA GLY A 69 -10.35 29.52 27.53
C GLY A 69 -11.34 29.97 26.44
N THR A 70 -11.35 31.24 26.07
CA THR A 70 -12.12 31.71 24.91
C THR A 70 -11.34 31.51 23.63
N PRO A 71 -11.86 30.70 22.68
CA PRO A 71 -11.21 30.50 21.38
C PRO A 71 -10.98 31.83 20.66
N TYR A 72 -9.88 31.96 19.94
CA TYR A 72 -9.45 33.14 19.17
C TYR A 72 -9.10 34.37 20.00
N ARG A 73 -9.41 34.41 21.30
CA ARG A 73 -9.00 35.47 22.21
C ARG A 73 -7.89 35.04 23.15
N ASP A 74 -8.06 33.89 23.83
CA ASP A 74 -7.11 33.42 24.83
C ASP A 74 -6.08 32.43 24.24
N PHE A 75 -6.43 31.80 23.12
CA PHE A 75 -5.51 30.98 22.32
C PHE A 75 -5.80 31.08 20.82
N LEU A 76 -4.74 31.02 20.03
CA LEU A 76 -4.82 31.06 18.56
C LEU A 76 -5.34 29.73 17.99
N LEU A 77 -6.38 29.84 17.16
CA LEU A 77 -6.87 28.73 16.36
C LEU A 77 -6.68 29.05 14.87
N GLU A 78 -6.03 28.15 14.14
CA GLU A 78 -5.72 28.35 12.71
C GLU A 78 -6.90 28.02 11.76
N TYR A 79 -8.00 27.51 12.29
CA TYR A 79 -9.18 27.06 11.54
C TYR A 79 -10.44 27.84 11.92
N PRO A 80 -11.46 27.87 11.03
CA PRO A 80 -12.79 28.36 11.38
C PRO A 80 -13.44 27.61 12.55
N PRO A 81 -14.46 28.20 13.24
CA PRO A 81 -15.03 27.63 14.46
C PRO A 81 -15.59 26.20 14.35
N GLY A 82 -16.09 25.82 13.18
CA GLY A 82 -16.58 24.47 12.94
C GLY A 82 -15.56 23.37 13.19
N ALA A 83 -14.31 23.62 12.87
CA ALA A 83 -13.23 22.67 13.13
C ALA A 83 -13.03 22.41 14.64
N LEU A 84 -13.16 23.46 15.46
CA LEU A 84 -13.03 23.34 16.92
C LEU A 84 -14.15 22.49 17.53
N ILE A 85 -15.41 22.67 17.08
CA ILE A 85 -16.54 21.85 17.55
C ILE A 85 -16.26 20.36 17.33
N TRP A 86 -15.84 20.01 16.13
CA TRP A 86 -15.54 18.61 15.81
C TRP A 86 -14.33 18.06 16.57
N SER A 87 -13.35 18.89 16.87
CA SER A 87 -12.21 18.52 17.73
C SER A 87 -12.61 18.37 19.20
N ALA A 88 -13.59 19.14 19.66
CA ALA A 88 -14.05 19.10 21.05
C ALA A 88 -14.91 17.86 21.37
N LEU A 89 -15.65 17.30 20.41
CA LEU A 89 -16.52 16.14 20.65
C LEU A 89 -15.80 14.94 21.30
N PRO A 90 -14.66 14.45 20.77
CA PRO A 90 -13.91 13.37 21.41
C PRO A 90 -13.35 13.78 22.78
N ARG A 91 -12.98 15.06 22.95
CA ARG A 91 -12.39 15.58 24.18
C ARG A 91 -13.40 15.62 25.35
N LEU A 92 -14.70 15.80 25.05
CA LEU A 92 -15.78 15.69 26.04
C LEU A 92 -15.92 14.29 26.62
N LEU A 93 -15.41 13.26 25.95
CA LEU A 93 -15.53 11.85 26.33
C LEU A 93 -14.29 11.32 27.07
N THR A 94 -13.13 12.00 26.94
CA THR A 94 -11.88 11.53 27.55
C THR A 94 -10.86 12.65 27.71
N ASP A 95 -10.08 12.58 28.79
CA ASP A 95 -8.92 13.41 29.04
C ASP A 95 -7.61 12.76 28.60
N ASP A 96 -7.65 11.46 28.30
CA ASP A 96 -6.49 10.70 27.81
C ASP A 96 -6.27 10.93 26.32
N PHE A 97 -5.06 11.34 25.94
CA PHE A 97 -4.71 11.67 24.57
C PHE A 97 -4.79 10.44 23.60
N ALA A 98 -4.42 9.25 24.08
CA ALA A 98 -4.47 8.06 23.23
C ALA A 98 -5.93 7.68 22.90
N ARG A 99 -6.81 7.69 23.91
CA ARG A 99 -8.26 7.47 23.71
C ARG A 99 -8.88 8.58 22.86
N TYR A 100 -8.50 9.84 23.10
CA TYR A 100 -8.94 10.97 22.24
C TYR A 100 -8.60 10.71 20.78
N SER A 101 -7.37 10.29 20.49
CA SER A 101 -6.90 10.01 19.13
C SER A 101 -7.73 8.92 18.44
N GLN A 102 -8.05 7.84 19.19
CA GLN A 102 -8.91 6.75 18.70
C GLN A 102 -10.36 7.23 18.43
N LEU A 103 -10.93 8.03 19.34
CA LEU A 103 -12.29 8.58 19.17
C LEU A 103 -12.34 9.57 18.01
N PHE A 104 -11.33 10.42 17.85
CA PHE A 104 -11.20 11.34 16.71
C PHE A 104 -11.14 10.57 15.39
N ALA A 105 -10.30 9.56 15.31
CA ALA A 105 -10.19 8.72 14.12
C ALA A 105 -11.49 7.93 13.84
N ALA A 106 -12.18 7.42 14.86
CA ALA A 106 -13.48 6.79 14.73
C ALA A 106 -14.55 7.75 14.16
N GLN A 107 -14.53 9.02 14.58
CA GLN A 107 -15.38 10.09 14.04
C GLN A 107 -15.10 10.33 12.54
N MET A 108 -13.84 10.30 12.11
CA MET A 108 -13.49 10.41 10.69
C MET A 108 -13.93 9.20 9.88
N VAL A 109 -13.87 7.99 10.45
CA VAL A 109 -14.43 6.78 9.82
C VAL A 109 -15.94 6.90 9.63
N LEU A 110 -16.67 7.45 10.61
CA LEU A 110 -18.12 7.71 10.46
C LEU A 110 -18.39 8.71 9.33
N ALA A 111 -17.57 9.76 9.19
CA ALA A 111 -17.67 10.69 8.07
C ALA A 111 -17.42 9.98 6.72
N ASP A 112 -16.41 9.12 6.65
CA ASP A 112 -16.10 8.32 5.46
C ASP A 112 -17.27 7.39 5.08
N LEU A 113 -17.90 6.73 6.06
CA LEU A 113 -19.07 5.87 5.83
C LEU A 113 -20.27 6.68 5.31
N ALA A 114 -20.47 7.90 5.82
CA ALA A 114 -21.48 8.82 5.31
C ALA A 114 -21.17 9.27 3.87
N ILE A 115 -19.91 9.53 3.53
CA ILE A 115 -19.46 9.81 2.15
C ILE A 115 -19.80 8.62 1.23
N LEU A 116 -19.43 7.39 1.62
CA LEU A 116 -19.74 6.18 0.85
C LEU A 116 -21.24 6.00 0.64
N TYR A 117 -22.05 6.23 1.68
CA TYR A 117 -23.50 6.20 1.56
C TYR A 117 -24.03 7.22 0.53
N LEU A 118 -23.51 8.46 0.57
CA LEU A 118 -23.92 9.49 -0.40
C LEU A 118 -23.46 9.16 -1.81
N LEU A 119 -22.23 8.63 -1.99
CA LEU A 119 -21.72 8.20 -3.29
C LEU A 119 -22.52 7.03 -3.89
N ALA A 120 -23.04 6.14 -3.07
CA ALA A 120 -23.94 5.08 -3.52
C ALA A 120 -25.28 5.62 -4.06
N ARG A 121 -25.76 6.78 -3.58
CA ARG A 121 -27.09 7.32 -3.87
C ARG A 121 -27.09 8.48 -4.86
N LEU A 122 -26.04 9.29 -4.85
CA LEU A 122 -26.00 10.56 -5.57
C LEU A 122 -26.02 10.41 -7.10
N PRO A 123 -25.34 9.43 -7.74
CA PRO A 123 -25.41 9.25 -9.19
C PRO A 123 -26.86 9.05 -9.70
N ALA A 124 -27.66 8.22 -9.03
CA ALA A 124 -29.06 8.01 -9.41
C ALA A 124 -29.89 9.29 -9.34
N ARG A 125 -29.65 10.12 -8.31
CA ARG A 125 -30.35 11.41 -8.17
C ARG A 125 -29.90 12.44 -9.21
N LEU A 126 -28.61 12.50 -9.51
CA LEU A 126 -28.08 13.39 -10.56
C LEU A 126 -28.64 13.06 -11.94
N HIS A 127 -28.98 11.78 -12.19
CA HIS A 127 -29.70 11.37 -13.40
C HIS A 127 -31.22 11.64 -13.35
N GLY A 128 -31.73 12.23 -12.27
CA GLY A 128 -33.14 12.65 -12.13
C GLY A 128 -34.14 11.52 -11.78
N LEU A 129 -33.63 10.40 -11.23
CA LEU A 129 -34.47 9.26 -10.87
C LEU A 129 -34.87 9.31 -9.40
N THR A 130 -36.17 9.37 -9.15
CA THR A 130 -36.75 9.28 -7.79
C THR A 130 -37.16 7.84 -7.46
N ARG A 131 -37.11 7.50 -6.16
CA ARG A 131 -37.41 6.15 -5.63
C ARG A 131 -38.79 5.58 -6.09
N GLN A 132 -39.72 6.44 -6.43
CA GLN A 132 -41.08 6.06 -6.88
C GLN A 132 -41.18 5.66 -8.35
N GLN A 133 -40.22 6.08 -9.20
CA GLN A 133 -40.23 5.79 -10.64
C GLN A 133 -39.47 4.51 -11.01
N GLY A 134 -38.71 3.92 -10.08
CA GLY A 134 -37.85 2.76 -10.33
C GLY A 134 -38.54 1.40 -10.33
N PHE A 135 -39.77 1.28 -9.79
CA PHE A 135 -40.44 -0.01 -9.60
C PHE A 135 -41.80 -0.15 -10.30
N GLY A 136 -42.31 0.86 -11.02
CA GLY A 136 -43.68 0.86 -11.51
C GLY A 136 -43.94 1.13 -12.99
N THR A 137 -42.97 1.58 -13.76
CA THR A 137 -43.21 1.94 -15.17
C THR A 137 -42.08 1.46 -16.07
N GLY A 138 -42.27 0.42 -16.82
CA GLY A 138 -41.72 -0.01 -18.14
C GLY A 138 -40.27 0.39 -18.56
N LYS A 139 -39.47 0.94 -17.66
CA LYS A 139 -38.04 1.18 -17.98
C LYS A 139 -37.29 -0.15 -17.89
N THR A 140 -36.54 -0.45 -18.92
CA THR A 140 -35.84 -1.70 -19.09
C THR A 140 -34.89 -1.97 -17.90
N SER A 141 -34.79 -3.22 -17.47
CA SER A 141 -33.90 -3.72 -16.40
C SER A 141 -32.44 -3.21 -16.56
N SER A 142 -32.06 -2.87 -17.77
CA SER A 142 -30.73 -2.34 -18.12
C SER A 142 -30.44 -0.91 -17.59
N GLU A 143 -31.44 -0.03 -17.45
CA GLU A 143 -31.24 1.34 -16.93
C GLU A 143 -31.11 1.35 -15.41
N ALA A 144 -31.95 0.56 -14.71
CA ALA A 144 -31.81 0.39 -13.25
C ALA A 144 -30.45 -0.20 -12.86
N TRP A 145 -29.95 -1.12 -13.69
CA TRP A 145 -28.64 -1.75 -13.50
C TRP A 145 -27.49 -0.75 -13.67
N ARG A 146 -27.52 0.13 -14.69
CA ARG A 146 -26.49 1.18 -14.91
C ARG A 146 -26.37 2.11 -13.71
N LEU A 147 -27.44 2.46 -13.05
CA LEU A 147 -27.45 3.43 -11.95
C LEU A 147 -26.87 2.87 -10.65
N HIS A 148 -27.17 1.61 -10.32
CA HIS A 148 -26.51 0.93 -9.21
C HIS A 148 -25.02 0.72 -9.48
N TYR A 149 -24.66 0.47 -10.74
CA TYR A 149 -23.28 0.35 -11.18
C TYR A 149 -22.48 1.65 -10.98
N ASP A 150 -23.01 2.81 -11.38
CA ASP A 150 -22.35 4.10 -11.20
C ASP A 150 -22.08 4.42 -9.71
N GLY A 151 -23.03 4.13 -8.82
CA GLY A 151 -22.84 4.28 -7.37
C GLY A 151 -21.70 3.40 -6.84
N THR A 152 -21.68 2.13 -7.24
CA THR A 152 -20.63 1.19 -6.84
C THR A 152 -19.25 1.61 -7.38
N VAL A 153 -19.18 2.09 -8.62
CA VAL A 153 -17.92 2.63 -9.21
C VAL A 153 -17.43 3.87 -8.45
N CYS A 154 -18.34 4.78 -8.08
CA CYS A 154 -17.98 5.95 -7.27
C CYS A 154 -17.40 5.52 -5.90
N MET A 155 -18.03 4.56 -5.22
CA MET A 155 -17.53 4.04 -3.94
C MET A 155 -16.14 3.40 -4.08
N LEU A 156 -15.96 2.53 -5.07
CA LEU A 156 -14.68 1.83 -5.30
C LEU A 156 -13.56 2.82 -5.68
N ALA A 157 -13.84 3.81 -6.52
CA ALA A 157 -12.88 4.85 -6.87
C ALA A 157 -12.50 5.69 -5.65
N TYR A 158 -13.46 6.09 -4.82
CA TYR A 158 -13.21 6.80 -3.57
C TYR A 158 -12.34 5.97 -2.59
N ILE A 159 -12.68 4.69 -2.39
CA ILE A 159 -11.92 3.78 -1.53
C ILE A 159 -10.47 3.66 -2.05
N GLY A 160 -10.28 3.48 -3.37
CA GLY A 160 -8.95 3.39 -3.96
C GLY A 160 -8.13 4.67 -3.78
N LEU A 161 -8.73 5.84 -3.96
CA LEU A 161 -8.07 7.13 -3.78
C LEU A 161 -7.71 7.40 -2.31
N THR A 162 -8.64 7.16 -1.38
CA THR A 162 -8.39 7.34 0.06
C THR A 162 -7.43 6.30 0.62
N PHE A 163 -7.39 5.11 0.04
CA PHE A 163 -6.39 4.11 0.38
C PHE A 163 -4.97 4.59 0.03
N LEU A 164 -4.79 5.23 -1.12
CA LEU A 164 -3.50 5.82 -1.52
C LEU A 164 -3.05 6.93 -0.54
N LEU A 165 -3.98 7.64 0.09
CA LEU A 165 -3.67 8.72 1.05
C LEU A 165 -3.35 8.22 2.48
N MET A 166 -3.39 6.92 2.70
CA MET A 166 -2.97 6.25 3.96
C MET A 166 -3.66 6.79 5.22
N SER A 167 -2.87 7.16 6.25
CA SER A 167 -3.35 7.65 7.55
C SER A 167 -3.99 9.04 7.49
N LEU A 168 -3.70 9.84 6.46
CA LEU A 168 -4.19 11.22 6.35
C LEU A 168 -5.71 11.34 6.47
N GLY A 169 -6.47 10.30 6.09
CA GLY A 169 -7.93 10.27 6.21
C GLY A 169 -8.45 10.22 7.66
N PHE A 170 -7.64 9.78 8.63
CA PHE A 170 -8.06 9.64 10.04
C PHE A 170 -7.51 10.71 10.95
N GLU A 171 -6.38 11.28 10.57
CA GLU A 171 -5.64 12.26 11.36
C GLU A 171 -6.08 13.70 11.10
N ARG A 172 -7.02 13.88 10.15
CA ARG A 172 -7.46 15.19 9.67
C ARG A 172 -8.97 15.26 9.53
N PHE A 173 -9.57 16.36 9.96
CA PHE A 173 -11.02 16.62 9.79
C PHE A 173 -11.42 16.97 8.34
N ASP A 174 -10.54 16.80 7.38
CA ASP A 174 -10.75 17.10 5.95
C ASP A 174 -11.89 16.28 5.33
N SER A 175 -12.13 15.05 5.80
CA SER A 175 -13.28 14.23 5.41
C SER A 175 -14.62 14.90 5.73
N LEU A 176 -14.71 15.70 6.80
CA LEU A 176 -15.95 16.41 7.17
C LEU A 176 -16.30 17.52 6.16
N MET A 177 -15.29 18.23 5.65
CA MET A 177 -15.51 19.24 4.61
C MET A 177 -15.96 18.58 3.29
N ALA A 178 -15.33 17.46 2.90
CA ALA A 178 -15.75 16.67 1.75
C ALA A 178 -17.19 16.15 1.91
N LEU A 179 -17.55 15.66 3.11
CA LEU A 179 -18.90 15.21 3.45
C LEU A 179 -19.92 16.35 3.31
N SER A 180 -19.59 17.57 3.79
CA SER A 180 -20.48 18.73 3.68
C SER A 180 -20.78 19.10 2.23
N LEU A 181 -19.78 19.05 1.34
CA LEU A 181 -19.96 19.31 -0.09
C LEU A 181 -20.79 18.23 -0.78
N LEU A 182 -20.63 16.95 -0.41
CA LEU A 182 -21.49 15.89 -0.94
C LEU A 182 -22.93 15.99 -0.42
N ALA A 183 -23.11 16.30 0.86
CA ALA A 183 -24.43 16.53 1.46
C ALA A 183 -25.11 17.75 0.83
N PHE A 184 -24.36 18.81 0.53
CA PHE A 184 -24.82 19.96 -0.23
C PHE A 184 -25.30 19.53 -1.64
N LEU A 185 -24.48 18.79 -2.39
CA LEU A 185 -24.88 18.29 -3.72
C LEU A 185 -26.11 17.39 -3.64
N TYR A 186 -26.18 16.52 -2.62
CA TYR A 186 -27.35 15.65 -2.42
C TYR A 186 -28.63 16.44 -2.14
N ALA A 187 -28.55 17.46 -1.27
CA ALA A 187 -29.68 18.33 -0.99
C ALA A 187 -30.10 19.17 -2.20
N ALA A 188 -29.13 19.66 -3.00
CA ALA A 188 -29.38 20.44 -4.21
C ALA A 188 -30.07 19.65 -5.32
N THR A 189 -30.05 18.30 -5.30
CA THR A 189 -30.81 17.47 -6.25
C THR A 189 -32.34 17.55 -6.06
N ASN A 190 -32.84 18.04 -4.93
CA ASN A 190 -34.24 18.21 -4.68
C ASN A 190 -34.60 19.71 -4.56
N PRO A 191 -35.31 20.30 -5.53
CA PRO A 191 -35.64 21.72 -5.50
C PRO A 191 -36.48 22.13 -4.27
N ALA A 192 -37.23 21.21 -3.68
CA ALA A 192 -38.04 21.48 -2.46
C ALA A 192 -37.19 21.56 -1.18
N SER A 193 -35.93 21.09 -1.21
CA SER A 193 -35.04 21.02 -0.06
C SER A 193 -33.78 21.91 -0.19
N LEU A 194 -33.85 22.97 -0.98
CA LEU A 194 -32.70 23.88 -1.19
C LEU A 194 -32.25 24.59 0.10
N LEU A 195 -33.09 24.73 1.12
CA LEU A 195 -32.69 25.22 2.43
C LEU A 195 -31.68 24.30 3.11
N TRP A 196 -31.83 22.98 2.91
CA TRP A 196 -30.79 22.03 3.38
C TRP A 196 -29.49 22.15 2.59
N ALA A 197 -29.55 22.48 1.29
CA ALA A 197 -28.35 22.79 0.51
C ALA A 197 -27.65 24.04 1.06
N ASP A 198 -28.41 25.10 1.34
CA ASP A 198 -27.87 26.32 1.99
C ASP A 198 -27.18 25.97 3.32
N ALA A 199 -27.83 25.15 4.16
CA ALA A 199 -27.28 24.73 5.45
C ALA A 199 -25.99 23.93 5.32
N MET A 200 -25.95 22.92 4.43
CA MET A 200 -24.76 22.09 4.22
C MET A 200 -23.58 22.89 3.64
N LEU A 201 -23.87 23.87 2.78
CA LEU A 201 -22.85 24.76 2.23
C LEU A 201 -22.28 25.68 3.33
N CYS A 202 -23.15 26.29 4.16
CA CYS A 202 -22.73 27.11 5.30
C CYS A 202 -21.93 26.32 6.33
N ILE A 203 -22.34 25.08 6.64
CA ILE A 203 -21.59 24.18 7.53
C ILE A 203 -20.20 23.88 6.94
N GLY A 204 -20.11 23.62 5.63
CA GLY A 204 -18.83 23.42 4.97
C GLY A 204 -17.91 24.64 5.09
N ILE A 205 -18.44 25.83 4.85
CA ILE A 205 -17.69 27.10 5.01
C ILE A 205 -17.27 27.32 6.48
N TRP A 206 -18.10 26.92 7.42
CA TRP A 206 -17.83 27.02 8.85
C TRP A 206 -16.75 26.04 9.34
N ILE A 207 -16.59 24.87 8.66
CA ILE A 207 -15.51 23.93 8.91
C ILE A 207 -14.20 24.39 8.22
N LYS A 208 -14.30 24.80 6.94
CA LYS A 208 -13.19 25.31 6.10
C LYS A 208 -13.72 26.28 5.05
N LEU A 209 -13.00 27.36 4.76
CA LEU A 209 -13.48 28.41 3.83
C LEU A 209 -13.59 27.98 2.36
N VAL A 210 -13.03 26.85 1.97
CA VAL A 210 -12.99 26.36 0.56
C VAL A 210 -14.36 26.31 -0.12
N PRO A 211 -15.45 25.83 0.53
CA PRO A 211 -16.77 25.83 -0.07
C PRO A 211 -17.32 27.20 -0.44
N LEU A 212 -16.75 28.30 0.06
CA LEU A 212 -17.12 29.65 -0.32
C LEU A 212 -16.96 29.89 -1.83
N LEU A 213 -15.99 29.26 -2.48
CA LEU A 213 -15.76 29.34 -3.93
C LEU A 213 -16.91 28.72 -4.75
N VAL A 214 -17.74 27.88 -4.14
CA VAL A 214 -18.89 27.22 -4.76
C VAL A 214 -20.12 28.10 -4.80
N VAL A 215 -20.23 29.07 -3.88
CA VAL A 215 -21.44 29.91 -3.70
C VAL A 215 -21.91 30.59 -5.01
N PRO A 216 -21.03 31.21 -5.83
CA PRO A 216 -21.49 31.84 -7.07
C PRO A 216 -22.13 30.83 -8.07
N ALA A 217 -21.55 29.67 -8.25
CA ALA A 217 -22.09 28.63 -9.14
C ALA A 217 -23.42 28.08 -8.60
N TYR A 218 -23.56 27.94 -7.29
CA TYR A 218 -24.80 27.52 -6.65
C TYR A 218 -25.93 28.53 -6.81
N LEU A 219 -25.68 29.81 -6.64
CA LEU A 219 -26.70 30.86 -6.84
C LEU A 219 -27.21 30.87 -8.29
N VAL A 220 -26.30 30.71 -9.27
CA VAL A 220 -26.70 30.59 -10.69
C VAL A 220 -27.50 29.30 -10.94
N TYR A 221 -27.10 28.19 -10.32
CA TYR A 221 -27.88 26.95 -10.38
C TYR A 221 -29.31 27.12 -9.82
N ALA A 222 -29.43 27.76 -8.65
CA ALA A 222 -30.72 28.04 -8.04
C ALA A 222 -31.60 28.91 -8.94
N PHE A 223 -31.03 29.96 -9.54
CA PHE A 223 -31.74 30.80 -10.50
C PHE A 223 -32.17 30.00 -11.76
N ALA A 224 -31.25 29.24 -12.37
CA ALA A 224 -31.52 28.43 -13.55
C ALA A 224 -32.58 27.35 -13.31
N SER A 225 -32.66 26.81 -12.10
CA SER A 225 -33.63 25.78 -11.68
C SER A 225 -35.00 26.35 -11.38
N TRP A 226 -35.08 27.62 -11.03
CA TRP A 226 -36.33 28.37 -10.78
C TRP A 226 -37.01 28.82 -12.07
N ALA A 227 -36.24 29.14 -13.12
CA ALA A 227 -36.79 29.69 -14.38
C ALA A 227 -37.97 28.88 -14.89
N PRO A 228 -39.10 29.52 -15.33
CA PRO A 228 -40.35 28.83 -15.66
C PRO A 228 -40.14 27.77 -16.72
N LYS A 229 -40.70 26.59 -16.50
CA LYS A 229 -40.79 25.50 -17.48
C LYS A 229 -41.49 26.00 -18.75
N GLY A 230 -40.75 26.34 -19.80
CA GLY A 230 -41.33 26.80 -21.05
C GLY A 230 -40.65 28.01 -21.70
N ALA A 231 -39.64 28.57 -21.06
CA ALA A 231 -38.78 29.54 -21.77
C ALA A 231 -37.99 28.77 -22.83
N PRO A 232 -38.00 29.19 -24.11
CA PRO A 232 -37.34 28.49 -25.18
C PRO A 232 -35.83 28.40 -24.88
N ALA A 233 -35.24 27.24 -25.14
CA ALA A 233 -33.77 27.05 -25.14
C ALA A 233 -33.20 28.00 -26.19
N GLY A 234 -32.77 29.20 -25.76
CA GLY A 234 -32.37 30.28 -26.66
C GLY A 234 -32.95 31.64 -26.26
N ALA A 235 -33.45 31.81 -25.01
CA ALA A 235 -33.89 33.13 -24.53
C ALA A 235 -32.79 34.17 -24.83
N SER A 236 -33.12 35.15 -25.72
CA SER A 236 -32.18 36.16 -26.10
C SER A 236 -31.62 36.88 -24.88
N ARG A 237 -30.38 37.34 -24.94
CA ARG A 237 -29.70 38.10 -23.86
C ARG A 237 -30.54 39.23 -23.27
N GLN A 238 -31.53 39.73 -24.06
CA GLN A 238 -32.43 40.82 -23.66
C GLN A 238 -33.41 40.50 -22.51
N ASN A 239 -33.70 39.20 -22.27
CA ASN A 239 -34.69 38.79 -21.24
C ASN A 239 -34.08 38.29 -19.92
N LEU A 240 -32.76 38.19 -19.81
CA LEU A 240 -32.07 37.70 -18.62
C LEU A 240 -32.19 38.71 -17.44
N GLY A 241 -32.07 39.98 -17.67
CA GLY A 241 -32.17 41.02 -16.62
C GLY A 241 -33.53 41.02 -15.93
N PRO A 242 -34.64 41.11 -16.66
CA PRO A 242 -36.00 41.05 -16.09
C PRO A 242 -36.30 39.70 -15.38
N ALA A 243 -35.77 38.59 -15.88
CA ALA A 243 -35.94 37.28 -15.24
C ALA A 243 -35.18 37.20 -13.90
N LEU A 244 -33.93 37.70 -13.89
CA LEU A 244 -33.09 37.75 -12.68
C LEU A 244 -33.75 38.66 -11.63
N PHE A 245 -34.25 39.83 -12.02
CA PHE A 245 -34.96 40.72 -11.09
C PHE A 245 -36.21 40.07 -10.47
N ARG A 246 -37.00 39.34 -11.28
CA ARG A 246 -38.16 38.59 -10.79
C ARG A 246 -37.74 37.47 -9.82
N TRP A 247 -36.67 36.73 -10.16
CA TRP A 247 -36.16 35.70 -9.26
C TRP A 247 -35.66 36.28 -7.93
N ILE A 248 -34.89 37.37 -7.98
CA ILE A 248 -34.43 38.05 -6.75
C ILE A 248 -35.60 38.42 -5.88
N ARG A 249 -36.66 38.97 -6.46
CA ARG A 249 -37.85 39.40 -5.72
C ARG A 249 -38.69 38.27 -5.18
N GLN A 250 -38.73 37.11 -5.84
CA GLN A 250 -39.60 35.99 -5.44
C GLN A 250 -38.90 34.94 -4.60
N GLU A 251 -37.65 34.59 -4.94
CA GLU A 251 -36.92 33.46 -4.33
C GLU A 251 -35.52 33.81 -3.94
N GLY A 252 -34.80 34.65 -4.72
CA GLY A 252 -33.39 34.95 -4.52
C GLY A 252 -33.11 35.62 -3.17
N TRP A 253 -33.96 36.53 -2.76
CA TRP A 253 -33.83 37.18 -1.44
C TRP A 253 -34.00 36.18 -0.27
N ARG A 254 -34.86 35.18 -0.43
CA ARG A 254 -35.02 34.07 0.57
C ARG A 254 -33.75 33.24 0.69
N ARG A 255 -33.11 32.99 -0.45
CA ARG A 255 -31.81 32.28 -0.45
C ARG A 255 -30.72 33.08 0.24
N LEU A 256 -30.60 34.35 -0.11
CA LEU A 256 -29.61 35.23 0.51
C LEU A 256 -29.88 35.36 2.02
N LEU A 257 -31.17 35.53 2.40
CA LEU A 257 -31.57 35.59 3.82
C LEU A 257 -31.27 34.26 4.55
N GLY A 258 -31.56 33.12 3.91
CA GLY A 258 -31.27 31.78 4.44
C GLY A 258 -29.78 31.59 4.69
N LEU A 259 -28.95 31.82 3.66
CA LEU A 259 -27.48 31.75 3.77
C LEU A 259 -26.95 32.69 4.86
N SER A 260 -27.47 33.94 4.92
CA SER A 260 -27.04 34.89 5.93
C SER A 260 -27.49 34.51 7.33
N ALA A 261 -28.73 34.07 7.51
CA ALA A 261 -29.24 33.67 8.82
C ALA A 261 -28.52 32.45 9.38
N ILE A 262 -28.28 31.42 8.51
CA ILE A 262 -27.51 30.23 8.90
C ILE A 262 -26.07 30.61 9.22
N SER A 263 -25.46 31.49 8.42
CA SER A 263 -24.09 31.98 8.71
C SER A 263 -24.04 32.73 10.03
N ILE A 264 -24.99 33.63 10.29
CA ILE A 264 -25.07 34.35 11.58
C ILE A 264 -25.27 33.38 12.74
N ALA A 265 -26.12 32.35 12.59
CA ALA A 265 -26.35 31.34 13.63
C ALA A 265 -25.09 30.54 13.93
N LEU A 266 -24.26 30.21 12.91
CA LEU A 266 -23.02 29.43 13.07
C LEU A 266 -21.83 30.28 13.57
N TRP A 267 -21.66 31.49 13.06
CA TRP A 267 -20.53 32.35 13.38
C TRP A 267 -20.80 33.32 14.53
N GLY A 268 -22.04 33.75 14.71
CA GLY A 268 -22.46 34.75 15.69
C GLY A 268 -22.08 34.40 17.13
N PRO A 269 -22.30 33.19 17.63
CA PRO A 269 -21.89 32.82 18.99
C PRO A 269 -20.39 32.98 19.21
N PHE A 270 -19.55 32.62 18.25
CA PHE A 270 -18.12 32.78 18.37
C PHE A 270 -17.66 34.24 18.25
N TYR A 271 -18.37 35.05 17.44
CA TYR A 271 -18.12 36.48 17.38
C TYR A 271 -18.50 37.18 18.70
N ALA A 272 -19.63 36.78 19.29
CA ALA A 272 -20.05 37.30 20.59
C ALA A 272 -19.05 36.98 21.72
N LEU A 273 -18.36 35.82 21.65
CA LEU A 273 -17.37 35.41 22.63
C LEU A 273 -16.01 36.08 22.42
N ALA A 274 -15.51 36.09 21.16
CA ALA A 274 -14.15 36.48 20.83
C ALA A 274 -14.00 37.89 20.21
N GLY A 275 -15.12 38.51 19.80
CA GLY A 275 -15.10 39.80 19.09
C GLY A 275 -14.26 39.72 17.81
N ASP A 276 -13.46 40.77 17.56
CA ASP A 276 -12.55 40.81 16.40
C ASP A 276 -11.44 39.76 16.42
N GLY A 277 -11.21 39.16 17.59
CA GLY A 277 -10.31 38.00 17.72
C GLY A 277 -10.70 36.82 16.83
N LEU A 278 -12.03 36.63 16.56
CA LEU A 278 -12.52 35.61 15.65
C LEU A 278 -11.80 35.60 14.29
N TRP A 279 -11.40 36.78 13.78
CA TRP A 279 -10.78 36.92 12.47
C TRP A 279 -9.26 36.67 12.46
N THR A 280 -8.66 36.30 13.61
CA THR A 280 -7.22 36.02 13.70
C THR A 280 -6.78 34.85 12.82
N PHE A 281 -7.64 33.84 12.59
CA PHE A 281 -7.34 32.76 11.67
C PHE A 281 -7.18 33.24 10.21
N LEU A 282 -7.91 34.29 9.78
CA LEU A 282 -7.72 34.89 8.45
C LEU A 282 -6.36 35.62 8.36
N ARG A 283 -5.96 36.37 9.42
CA ARG A 283 -4.64 37.00 9.50
C ARG A 283 -3.52 35.96 9.47
N TYR A 284 -3.70 34.85 10.19
CA TYR A 284 -2.78 33.72 10.14
C TYR A 284 -2.54 33.23 8.70
N HIS A 285 -3.61 33.02 7.92
CA HIS A 285 -3.48 32.63 6.51
C HIS A 285 -2.95 33.75 5.60
N GLN A 286 -3.15 35.02 5.91
CA GLN A 286 -2.61 36.13 5.13
C GLN A 286 -1.08 36.24 5.25
N VAL A 287 -0.55 36.11 6.47
CA VAL A 287 0.90 36.19 6.76
C VAL A 287 1.67 34.98 6.22
N ARG A 288 1.01 33.86 6.05
CA ARG A 288 1.63 32.62 5.58
C ARG A 288 2.24 32.79 4.18
N GLY A 289 3.49 32.33 4.01
CA GLY A 289 4.24 32.37 2.77
C GLY A 289 3.87 31.26 1.78
N LEU A 290 4.83 30.81 0.96
CA LEU A 290 4.69 29.71 0.02
C LEU A 290 5.05 28.40 0.72
N GLN A 291 4.08 27.48 0.77
CA GLN A 291 4.34 26.13 1.28
C GLN A 291 5.13 25.32 0.25
N LEU A 292 6.02 24.43 0.73
CA LEU A 292 6.90 23.55 -0.04
C LEU A 292 6.22 22.93 -1.28
N GLU A 293 5.01 22.41 -1.14
CA GLU A 293 4.32 21.63 -2.17
C GLU A 293 3.51 22.48 -3.17
N SER A 294 3.43 23.81 -2.97
CA SER A 294 2.69 24.70 -3.85
C SER A 294 3.32 24.79 -5.26
N LEU A 295 2.51 25.19 -6.26
CA LEU A 295 2.97 25.39 -7.63
C LEU A 295 4.17 26.35 -7.69
N PHE A 296 4.04 27.52 -7.06
CA PHE A 296 5.09 28.53 -7.11
C PHE A 296 6.37 28.10 -6.40
N SER A 297 6.26 27.36 -5.29
CA SER A 297 7.43 26.76 -4.64
C SER A 297 8.14 25.79 -5.57
N SER A 298 7.40 24.91 -6.26
CA SER A 298 8.00 23.95 -7.19
C SER A 298 8.71 24.63 -8.38
N LEU A 299 8.17 25.76 -8.87
CA LEU A 299 8.82 26.55 -9.92
C LEU A 299 10.09 27.24 -9.41
N LEU A 300 10.07 27.82 -8.18
CA LEU A 300 11.24 28.42 -7.58
C LEU A 300 12.34 27.39 -7.28
N MET A 301 11.97 26.18 -6.85
CA MET A 301 12.92 25.07 -6.67
C MET A 301 13.58 24.69 -7.99
N LEU A 302 12.83 24.63 -9.09
CA LEU A 302 13.39 24.40 -10.43
C LEU A 302 14.34 25.51 -10.84
N MET A 303 13.98 26.79 -10.59
CA MET A 303 14.85 27.93 -10.87
C MET A 303 16.14 27.86 -10.03
N HIS A 304 16.06 27.45 -8.78
CA HIS A 304 17.21 27.26 -7.90
C HIS A 304 18.17 26.18 -8.42
N GLN A 305 17.67 25.12 -9.06
CA GLN A 305 18.52 24.12 -9.74
C GLN A 305 19.30 24.70 -10.94
N LEU A 306 18.66 25.62 -11.67
CA LEU A 306 19.28 26.27 -12.83
C LEU A 306 20.27 27.37 -12.42
N ALA A 307 19.94 28.11 -11.36
CA ALA A 307 20.76 29.19 -10.81
C ALA A 307 20.59 29.26 -9.29
N PRO A 308 21.59 28.84 -8.49
CA PRO A 308 21.51 28.84 -7.03
C PRO A 308 21.14 30.24 -6.49
N SER A 309 20.05 30.35 -5.74
CA SER A 309 19.42 31.62 -5.37
C SER A 309 19.30 31.83 -3.84
N GLY A 310 19.96 31.01 -3.02
CA GLY A 310 19.87 31.13 -1.55
C GLY A 310 18.50 30.73 -0.97
N LEU A 311 17.72 29.92 -1.71
CA LEU A 311 16.47 29.32 -1.25
C LEU A 311 16.74 28.34 -0.11
N SER A 312 15.86 28.35 0.89
CA SER A 312 15.85 27.39 2.00
C SER A 312 14.43 27.16 2.48
N PHE A 313 14.26 26.22 3.41
CA PHE A 313 12.97 25.94 4.05
C PHE A 313 13.08 26.15 5.55
N THR A 314 12.01 26.66 6.16
CA THR A 314 11.86 26.79 7.60
C THR A 314 10.57 26.12 8.06
N PRO A 315 10.56 25.42 9.21
CA PRO A 315 9.32 24.95 9.81
C PRO A 315 8.50 26.15 10.31
N ALA A 316 7.37 26.42 9.68
CA ALA A 316 6.46 27.46 10.10
C ALA A 316 5.01 27.06 9.80
N PHE A 317 4.06 27.55 10.59
CA PHE A 317 2.63 27.29 10.39
C PHE A 317 2.27 25.79 10.24
N GLY A 318 3.02 24.91 10.91
CA GLY A 318 2.81 23.46 10.84
C GLY A 318 3.22 22.80 9.52
N ALA A 319 4.01 23.45 8.67
CA ALA A 319 4.50 22.98 7.40
C ALA A 319 5.92 23.49 7.11
N ALA A 320 6.55 23.00 6.04
CA ALA A 320 7.78 23.61 5.52
C ALA A 320 7.42 24.79 4.62
N GLU A 321 7.84 26.00 5.03
CA GLU A 321 7.67 27.21 4.24
C GLU A 321 8.97 27.60 3.56
N MET A 322 8.84 28.10 2.33
CA MET A 322 9.95 28.56 1.52
C MET A 322 10.46 29.92 2.02
N VAL A 323 11.76 30.04 2.18
CA VAL A 323 12.45 31.27 2.57
C VAL A 323 13.49 31.63 1.51
N HIS A 324 13.60 32.92 1.20
CA HIS A 324 14.58 33.51 0.29
C HIS A 324 15.18 34.77 0.91
N PRO A 325 16.45 35.13 0.63
CA PRO A 325 17.03 36.39 1.10
C PRO A 325 16.16 37.61 0.76
N ASN A 326 15.56 37.63 -0.43
CA ASN A 326 14.53 38.60 -0.79
C ASN A 326 13.15 38.14 -0.31
N ARG A 327 12.79 38.43 0.94
CA ARG A 327 11.48 38.09 1.53
C ARG A 327 10.30 38.68 0.78
N GLN A 328 10.47 39.89 0.21
CA GLN A 328 9.42 40.59 -0.54
C GLN A 328 9.00 39.81 -1.78
N MET A 329 9.96 39.15 -2.47
CA MET A 329 9.67 38.31 -3.62
C MET A 329 8.73 37.16 -3.23
N ILE A 330 9.00 36.42 -2.11
CA ILE A 330 8.14 35.35 -1.63
C ILE A 330 6.73 35.85 -1.30
N HIS A 331 6.62 36.98 -0.62
CA HIS A 331 5.33 37.59 -0.30
C HIS A 331 4.56 38.03 -1.55
N SER A 332 5.24 38.58 -2.54
CA SER A 332 4.62 38.99 -3.82
C SER A 332 4.09 37.76 -4.60
N LEU A 333 4.87 36.67 -4.67
CA LEU A 333 4.44 35.44 -5.30
C LEU A 333 3.29 34.77 -4.54
N ALA A 334 3.31 34.78 -3.21
CA ALA A 334 2.22 34.26 -2.39
C ALA A 334 0.92 35.07 -2.60
N SER A 335 1.03 36.39 -2.74
CA SER A 335 -0.09 37.27 -3.04
C SER A 335 -0.61 37.04 -4.48
N LEU A 336 0.29 36.90 -5.46
CA LEU A 336 -0.05 36.56 -6.83
C LEU A 336 -0.80 35.22 -6.91
N SER A 337 -0.31 34.21 -6.21
CA SER A 337 -0.97 32.89 -6.11
C SER A 337 -2.41 33.01 -5.61
N SER A 338 -2.63 33.80 -4.55
CA SER A 338 -3.97 34.02 -4.00
C SER A 338 -4.87 34.79 -4.97
N LEU A 339 -4.33 35.84 -5.64
CA LEU A 339 -5.06 36.61 -6.64
C LEU A 339 -5.46 35.76 -7.86
N MET A 340 -4.54 34.92 -8.35
CA MET A 340 -4.82 33.98 -9.44
C MET A 340 -5.91 32.99 -9.04
N THR A 341 -5.86 32.46 -7.84
CA THR A 341 -6.90 31.55 -7.31
C THR A 341 -8.28 32.21 -7.36
N VAL A 342 -8.42 33.44 -6.85
CA VAL A 342 -9.68 34.17 -6.85
C VAL A 342 -10.10 34.53 -8.27
N GLY A 343 -9.20 35.05 -9.12
CA GLY A 343 -9.49 35.45 -10.48
C GLY A 343 -9.97 34.29 -11.36
N PHE A 344 -9.27 33.14 -11.26
CA PHE A 344 -9.69 31.94 -11.99
C PHE A 344 -10.98 31.34 -11.41
N ALA A 345 -11.24 31.46 -10.09
CA ALA A 345 -12.49 31.00 -9.50
C ALA A 345 -13.70 31.79 -10.07
N VAL A 346 -13.55 33.10 -10.24
CA VAL A 346 -14.55 33.94 -10.93
C VAL A 346 -14.71 33.49 -12.38
N GLY A 347 -13.59 33.28 -13.10
CA GLY A 347 -13.62 32.81 -14.51
C GLY A 347 -14.35 31.47 -14.65
N ILE A 348 -14.06 30.47 -13.82
CA ILE A 348 -14.72 29.17 -13.81
C ILE A 348 -16.21 29.35 -13.46
N SER A 349 -16.55 30.19 -12.47
CA SER A 349 -17.93 30.47 -12.11
C SER A 349 -18.70 31.06 -13.31
N LEU A 350 -18.11 31.96 -14.09
CA LEU A 350 -18.72 32.53 -15.29
C LEU A 350 -18.91 31.50 -16.40
N ILE A 351 -17.94 30.60 -16.61
CA ILE A 351 -18.04 29.51 -17.58
C ILE A 351 -19.22 28.59 -17.21
N TYR A 352 -19.27 28.14 -15.98
CA TYR A 352 -20.33 27.24 -15.51
C TYR A 352 -21.68 27.95 -15.40
N ALA A 353 -21.71 29.25 -15.09
CA ALA A 353 -22.93 30.06 -15.14
C ALA A 353 -23.53 30.04 -16.55
N ARG A 354 -22.73 30.27 -17.60
CA ARG A 354 -23.20 30.20 -19.00
C ARG A 354 -23.73 28.79 -19.35
N ARG A 355 -23.07 27.73 -18.89
CA ARG A 355 -23.49 26.35 -19.13
C ARG A 355 -24.80 26.00 -18.40
N LEU A 356 -24.92 26.37 -17.14
CA LEU A 356 -26.12 26.15 -16.32
C LEU A 356 -27.35 26.84 -16.91
N LEU A 357 -27.18 28.08 -17.43
CA LEU A 357 -28.26 28.84 -18.08
C LEU A 357 -28.67 28.23 -19.43
N ARG A 358 -27.76 27.56 -20.15
CA ARG A 358 -28.04 26.89 -21.43
C ARG A 358 -28.60 25.47 -21.26
N ALA A 359 -28.42 24.85 -20.10
CA ALA A 359 -28.85 23.48 -19.85
C ALA A 359 -30.38 23.34 -19.90
N GLY A 360 -30.90 22.49 -20.79
CA GLY A 360 -32.31 22.30 -21.04
C GLY A 360 -33.08 21.47 -20.02
N SER A 361 -32.38 20.67 -19.20
CA SER A 361 -32.99 19.76 -18.22
C SER A 361 -32.42 19.95 -16.83
N GLN A 362 -33.22 19.60 -15.81
CA GLN A 362 -32.79 19.66 -14.42
C GLN A 362 -31.65 18.68 -14.09
N PRO A 363 -31.64 17.43 -14.56
CA PRO A 363 -30.51 16.54 -14.38
C PRO A 363 -29.21 17.11 -14.97
N ALA A 364 -29.25 17.69 -16.17
CA ALA A 364 -28.06 18.32 -16.77
C ALA A 364 -27.53 19.47 -15.92
N ARG A 365 -28.41 20.32 -15.34
CA ARG A 365 -28.00 21.37 -14.39
C ARG A 365 -27.35 20.81 -13.13
N GLN A 366 -27.88 19.73 -12.60
CA GLN A 366 -27.34 19.07 -11.40
C GLN A 366 -25.95 18.48 -11.65
N MET A 367 -25.75 17.83 -12.81
CA MET A 367 -24.43 17.31 -13.21
C MET A 367 -23.42 18.43 -13.45
N LEU A 368 -23.82 19.53 -14.08
CA LEU A 368 -22.99 20.71 -14.25
C LEU A 368 -22.60 21.34 -12.92
N LEU A 369 -23.53 21.40 -11.94
CA LEU A 369 -23.22 21.88 -10.59
C LEU A 369 -22.16 20.97 -9.93
N ALA A 370 -22.32 19.64 -9.97
CA ALA A 370 -21.37 18.70 -9.39
C ALA A 370 -19.96 18.88 -10.03
N THR A 371 -19.89 19.04 -11.36
CA THR A 371 -18.63 19.29 -12.07
C THR A 371 -18.04 20.66 -11.74
N ALA A 372 -18.88 21.69 -11.55
CA ALA A 372 -18.44 23.02 -11.13
C ALA A 372 -17.84 22.99 -9.73
N VAL A 373 -18.47 22.27 -8.78
CA VAL A 373 -17.93 22.09 -7.41
C VAL A 373 -16.55 21.43 -7.46
N PHE A 374 -16.42 20.34 -8.23
CA PHE A 374 -15.14 19.69 -8.41
C PHE A 374 -14.08 20.61 -9.02
N ALA A 375 -14.43 21.37 -10.07
CA ALA A 375 -13.51 22.28 -10.74
C ALA A 375 -13.02 23.41 -9.81
N GLN A 376 -13.90 23.96 -8.93
CA GLN A 376 -13.52 25.00 -7.97
C GLN A 376 -12.57 24.48 -6.89
N VAL A 377 -12.80 23.26 -6.36
CA VAL A 377 -11.92 22.65 -5.37
C VAL A 377 -10.56 22.31 -6.01
N LEU A 378 -10.56 21.77 -7.23
CA LEU A 378 -9.34 21.46 -7.97
C LEU A 378 -8.53 22.71 -8.34
N LEU A 379 -9.21 23.83 -8.68
CA LEU A 379 -8.58 25.12 -8.91
C LEU A 379 -7.84 25.61 -7.66
N MET A 380 -8.52 25.58 -6.52
CA MET A 380 -7.92 26.00 -5.27
C MET A 380 -6.64 25.20 -4.98
N MET A 381 -6.66 23.89 -5.20
CA MET A 381 -5.46 23.07 -5.01
C MET A 381 -4.34 23.41 -6.02
N SER A 382 -4.70 23.72 -7.27
CA SER A 382 -3.72 23.95 -8.33
C SER A 382 -2.95 25.27 -8.19
N PHE A 383 -3.60 26.32 -7.68
CA PHE A 383 -3.03 27.68 -7.69
C PHE A 383 -2.83 28.30 -6.30
N ASN A 384 -3.34 27.71 -5.23
CA ASN A 384 -3.17 28.27 -3.89
C ASN A 384 -1.70 28.20 -3.45
N LYS A 385 -1.26 29.22 -2.70
CA LYS A 385 0.04 29.29 -2.04
C LYS A 385 0.29 28.18 -1.02
N VAL A 386 -0.77 27.51 -0.58
CA VAL A 386 -0.75 26.38 0.37
C VAL A 386 -1.38 25.16 -0.31
N LEU A 387 -0.59 24.11 -0.45
CA LEU A 387 -1.07 22.82 -0.92
C LEU A 387 -0.54 21.74 0.03
N SER A 388 -1.43 21.08 0.72
CA SER A 388 -1.12 19.98 1.63
C SER A 388 -1.67 18.66 1.09
N PRO A 389 -1.02 17.51 1.34
CA PRO A 389 -1.43 16.20 0.83
C PRO A 389 -2.87 15.84 1.15
N GLN A 390 -3.36 16.19 2.35
CA GLN A 390 -4.73 15.91 2.79
C GLN A 390 -5.80 16.61 1.94
N TYR A 391 -5.47 17.64 1.16
CA TYR A 391 -6.45 18.33 0.30
C TYR A 391 -6.99 17.42 -0.80
N LEU A 392 -6.28 16.37 -1.16
CA LEU A 392 -6.77 15.34 -2.07
C LEU A 392 -7.98 14.57 -1.53
N LEU A 393 -8.19 14.55 -0.20
CA LEU A 393 -9.41 13.99 0.41
C LEU A 393 -10.66 14.76 -0.04
N TRP A 394 -10.53 16.05 -0.34
CA TRP A 394 -11.65 16.86 -0.84
C TRP A 394 -12.02 16.50 -2.28
N LEU A 395 -11.01 16.21 -3.10
CA LEU A 395 -11.22 15.84 -4.51
C LEU A 395 -11.69 14.40 -4.68
N ALA A 396 -11.25 13.49 -3.80
CA ALA A 396 -11.48 12.06 -3.94
C ALA A 396 -12.96 11.70 -4.15
N PRO A 397 -13.94 12.19 -3.38
CA PRO A 397 -15.35 11.90 -3.66
C PRO A 397 -15.90 12.72 -4.84
N LEU A 398 -15.48 13.97 -5.02
CA LEU A 398 -16.01 14.89 -6.04
C LEU A 398 -15.63 14.49 -7.47
N CYS A 399 -14.40 14.00 -7.68
CA CYS A 399 -13.93 13.55 -9.00
C CYS A 399 -14.74 12.34 -9.52
N THR A 400 -15.31 11.53 -8.63
CA THR A 400 -16.16 10.39 -9.00
C THR A 400 -17.50 10.82 -9.59
N LEU A 401 -17.96 12.03 -9.26
CA LEU A 401 -19.23 12.61 -9.67
C LEU A 401 -19.09 13.60 -10.86
N ALA A 402 -17.85 14.03 -11.16
CA ALA A 402 -17.60 14.95 -12.25
C ALA A 402 -17.86 14.28 -13.61
N SER A 403 -18.62 14.94 -14.49
CA SER A 403 -18.93 14.47 -15.86
C SER A 403 -19.51 13.05 -15.89
N LEU A 404 -20.51 12.75 -15.04
CA LEU A 404 -21.15 11.44 -14.97
C LEU A 404 -21.83 11.02 -16.28
N ASP A 405 -22.26 11.97 -17.09
CA ASP A 405 -22.88 11.81 -18.40
C ASP A 405 -21.89 11.47 -19.52
N ASP A 406 -20.60 11.79 -19.33
CA ASP A 406 -19.53 11.51 -20.27
C ASP A 406 -18.51 10.53 -19.64
N HIS A 407 -18.65 9.24 -19.94
CA HIS A 407 -17.79 8.19 -19.39
C HIS A 407 -16.30 8.35 -19.76
N ASP A 408 -15.99 8.82 -20.95
CA ASP A 408 -14.60 9.02 -21.38
C ASP A 408 -13.98 10.20 -20.61
N ARG A 409 -14.74 11.29 -20.44
CA ARG A 409 -14.30 12.47 -19.69
C ARG A 409 -14.11 12.16 -18.21
N ARG A 410 -15.09 11.51 -17.58
CA ARG A 410 -15.01 11.04 -16.19
C ARG A 410 -13.78 10.18 -15.95
N ARG A 411 -13.48 9.26 -16.85
CA ARG A 411 -12.31 8.38 -16.78
C ARG A 411 -11.00 9.16 -16.80
N HIS A 412 -10.84 10.15 -17.68
CA HIS A 412 -9.64 10.98 -17.72
C HIS A 412 -9.49 11.85 -16.46
N ILE A 413 -10.60 12.37 -15.92
CA ILE A 413 -10.60 13.09 -14.64
C ILE A 413 -10.16 12.16 -13.49
N LEU A 414 -10.75 10.96 -13.40
CA LEU A 414 -10.37 9.96 -12.38
C LEU A 414 -8.89 9.55 -12.49
N LEU A 415 -8.39 9.39 -13.72
CA LEU A 415 -6.98 9.07 -13.96
C LEU A 415 -6.07 10.22 -13.54
N GLY A 416 -6.39 11.47 -13.91
CA GLY A 416 -5.62 12.65 -13.54
C GLY A 416 -5.54 12.84 -12.01
N VAL A 417 -6.68 12.72 -11.32
CA VAL A 417 -6.71 12.77 -9.85
C VAL A 417 -5.99 11.59 -9.23
N GLY A 418 -6.19 10.37 -9.76
CA GLY A 418 -5.56 9.15 -9.26
C GLY A 418 -4.03 9.19 -9.33
N VAL A 419 -3.48 9.59 -10.49
CA VAL A 419 -2.03 9.74 -10.66
C VAL A 419 -1.49 10.89 -9.78
N SER A 420 -2.22 12.02 -9.66
CA SER A 420 -1.83 13.10 -8.77
C SER A 420 -1.81 12.66 -7.30
N THR A 421 -2.78 11.84 -6.88
CA THR A 421 -2.85 11.27 -5.53
C THR A 421 -1.67 10.33 -5.30
N PHE A 422 -1.38 9.46 -6.25
CA PHE A 422 -0.23 8.56 -6.19
C PHE A 422 1.10 9.33 -6.08
N LEU A 423 1.31 10.33 -6.95
CA LEU A 423 2.51 11.18 -6.90
C LEU A 423 2.62 11.95 -5.57
N THR A 424 1.50 12.40 -5.00
CA THR A 424 1.49 13.06 -3.69
C THR A 424 1.90 12.10 -2.57
N THR A 425 1.36 10.89 -2.57
CA THR A 425 1.76 9.85 -1.61
C THR A 425 3.25 9.53 -1.73
N LEU A 426 3.73 9.39 -2.97
CA LEU A 426 5.12 9.17 -3.27
C LEU A 426 6.01 10.29 -2.69
N LEU A 427 5.67 11.55 -2.98
CA LEU A 427 6.40 12.73 -2.50
C LEU A 427 6.38 12.83 -0.97
N TRP A 428 5.22 12.69 -0.35
CA TRP A 428 5.06 12.83 1.09
C TRP A 428 5.80 11.74 1.86
N THR A 429 5.72 10.52 1.37
CA THR A 429 6.22 9.38 2.12
C THR A 429 7.72 9.15 1.88
N PHE A 430 8.22 9.43 0.65
CA PHE A 430 9.59 9.06 0.27
C PHE A 430 10.51 10.25 0.01
N TYR A 431 9.97 11.25 -0.64
CA TYR A 431 10.76 12.36 -1.13
C TYR A 431 10.62 13.64 -0.31
N TYR A 432 9.91 13.58 0.85
CA TYR A 432 9.70 14.79 1.65
C TYR A 432 11.03 15.43 2.09
N ARG A 433 11.95 14.64 2.62
CA ARG A 433 13.29 15.12 3.00
C ARG A 433 14.10 15.59 1.79
N ASN A 434 13.98 14.88 0.68
CA ASN A 434 14.66 15.20 -0.58
C ASN A 434 14.16 16.52 -1.19
N MET A 435 12.87 16.82 -1.06
CA MET A 435 12.36 18.15 -1.42
C MET A 435 13.00 19.27 -0.59
N LEU A 436 13.22 19.05 0.70
CA LEU A 436 13.86 20.03 1.59
C LEU A 436 15.34 20.28 1.23
N THR A 437 16.00 19.31 0.61
CA THR A 437 17.40 19.41 0.13
C THR A 437 17.51 19.72 -1.35
N PHE A 438 16.42 20.11 -2.00
CA PHE A 438 16.36 20.45 -3.42
C PHE A 438 16.80 19.33 -4.37
N ASP A 439 16.49 18.08 -4.07
CA ASP A 439 16.80 16.96 -4.94
C ASP A 439 16.09 17.08 -6.31
N PRO A 440 16.80 16.96 -7.45
CA PRO A 440 16.23 17.17 -8.78
C PRO A 440 15.07 16.25 -9.11
N MET A 441 15.11 14.96 -8.65
CA MET A 441 14.04 14.01 -8.91
C MET A 441 12.78 14.36 -8.11
N ALA A 442 12.96 14.75 -6.84
CA ALA A 442 11.86 15.20 -6.00
C ALA A 442 11.17 16.45 -6.60
N ILE A 443 11.94 17.39 -7.13
CA ILE A 443 11.43 18.59 -7.82
C ILE A 443 10.68 18.21 -9.09
N ALA A 444 11.23 17.30 -9.91
CA ALA A 444 10.58 16.86 -11.14
C ALA A 444 9.23 16.17 -10.87
N LEU A 445 9.17 15.31 -9.85
CA LEU A 445 7.92 14.64 -9.43
C LEU A 445 6.90 15.66 -8.90
N LEU A 446 7.35 16.66 -8.12
CA LEU A 446 6.50 17.71 -7.58
C LEU A 446 5.92 18.59 -8.69
N LEU A 447 6.73 19.00 -9.65
CA LEU A 447 6.30 19.74 -10.86
C LEU A 447 5.32 18.92 -11.69
N GLY A 448 5.65 17.65 -11.96
CA GLY A 448 4.79 16.74 -12.71
C GLY A 448 3.40 16.61 -12.06
N ARG A 449 3.34 16.46 -10.71
CA ARG A 449 2.10 16.44 -9.95
C ARG A 449 1.31 17.75 -10.09
N ASN A 450 1.98 18.90 -9.93
CA ASN A 450 1.33 20.20 -10.00
C ASN A 450 0.80 20.50 -11.41
N PHE A 451 1.57 20.22 -12.46
CA PHE A 451 1.12 20.35 -13.84
C PHE A 451 -0.02 19.38 -14.19
N LEU A 452 -0.03 18.17 -13.65
CA LEU A 452 -1.11 17.22 -13.87
C LEU A 452 -2.44 17.69 -13.24
N LEU A 453 -2.41 18.31 -12.05
CA LEU A 453 -3.60 18.94 -11.45
C LEU A 453 -4.12 20.07 -12.35
N ILE A 454 -3.25 20.92 -12.88
CA ILE A 454 -3.61 22.01 -13.81
C ILE A 454 -4.18 21.43 -15.11
N ALA A 455 -3.54 20.43 -15.71
CA ALA A 455 -4.03 19.77 -16.92
C ALA A 455 -5.41 19.14 -16.70
N THR A 456 -5.63 18.50 -15.55
CA THR A 456 -6.93 17.94 -15.18
C THR A 456 -7.99 19.04 -15.00
N LEU A 457 -7.63 20.20 -14.45
CA LEU A 457 -8.50 21.36 -14.33
C LEU A 457 -8.90 21.91 -15.71
N ILE A 458 -7.91 22.17 -16.58
CA ILE A 458 -8.13 22.66 -17.95
C ILE A 458 -9.03 21.68 -18.71
N TYR A 459 -8.76 20.38 -18.62
CA TYR A 459 -9.58 19.35 -19.25
C TYR A 459 -11.01 19.33 -18.71
N THR A 460 -11.20 19.52 -17.39
CA THR A 460 -12.53 19.58 -16.76
C THR A 460 -13.32 20.81 -17.22
N VAL A 461 -12.67 21.95 -17.40
CA VAL A 461 -13.30 23.22 -17.75
C VAL A 461 -13.48 23.38 -19.27
N SER A 462 -12.69 22.72 -20.14
CA SER A 462 -12.86 22.76 -21.60
C SER A 462 -14.22 22.17 -22.01
N GLU A 463 -14.84 22.74 -23.05
CA GLU A 463 -16.07 22.19 -23.62
C GLU A 463 -15.77 20.86 -24.34
N PRO A 464 -16.65 19.83 -24.25
CA PRO A 464 -16.59 18.72 -25.19
C PRO A 464 -16.74 19.30 -26.59
N ALA A 465 -15.86 18.92 -27.53
CA ALA A 465 -16.08 19.24 -28.94
C ALA A 465 -17.49 18.76 -29.30
N ALA A 466 -18.35 19.66 -29.80
CA ALA A 466 -19.68 19.31 -30.29
C ALA A 466 -19.49 18.17 -31.29
N ARG A 467 -19.96 16.98 -31.00
CA ARG A 467 -20.11 15.94 -31.99
C ARG A 467 -21.27 16.40 -32.88
N GLU A 468 -20.98 16.98 -34.02
CA GLU A 468 -21.93 17.08 -35.06
C GLU A 468 -22.31 15.66 -35.48
N GLU A 469 -23.58 15.30 -35.22
CA GLU A 469 -24.18 14.05 -35.70
C GLU A 469 -24.20 14.17 -37.24
N GLY A 470 -23.21 13.59 -37.93
CA GLY A 470 -23.18 13.50 -39.37
C GLY A 470 -21.85 13.56 -40.09
N GLU A 471 -20.78 14.04 -39.49
CA GLU A 471 -19.47 14.00 -40.15
C GLU A 471 -18.74 12.67 -39.91
N ALA A 472 -18.67 11.86 -40.97
CA ALA A 472 -17.72 10.75 -41.04
C ALA A 472 -16.30 11.31 -40.87
N ALA A 473 -15.63 10.93 -39.81
CA ALA A 473 -14.28 11.37 -39.49
C ALA A 473 -13.37 11.18 -40.73
N ALA A 474 -12.78 12.27 -41.22
CA ALA A 474 -11.78 12.21 -42.26
C ALA A 474 -10.69 11.18 -41.92
N PRO A 475 -10.25 10.34 -42.84
CA PRO A 475 -9.27 9.31 -42.54
C PRO A 475 -7.96 9.96 -42.03
N PRO A 476 -7.43 9.53 -40.90
CA PRO A 476 -6.20 10.07 -40.35
C PRO A 476 -5.05 9.87 -41.34
N SER A 477 -4.13 10.86 -41.42
CA SER A 477 -2.97 10.86 -42.32
C SER A 477 -2.18 9.53 -42.26
N SER A 478 -1.53 9.17 -43.38
CA SER A 478 -0.79 7.90 -43.53
C SER A 478 0.27 7.65 -42.44
N ALA A 479 0.88 8.71 -41.89
CA ALA A 479 1.83 8.62 -40.76
C ALA A 479 1.14 8.16 -39.48
N TRP A 480 -0.08 8.62 -39.17
CA TRP A 480 -0.89 8.17 -38.05
C TRP A 480 -1.38 6.73 -38.23
N GLN A 481 -1.68 6.31 -39.44
CA GLN A 481 -2.04 4.90 -39.69
C GLN A 481 -0.85 3.97 -39.51
N GLY A 482 0.36 4.38 -39.88
CA GLY A 482 1.61 3.66 -39.61
C GLY A 482 1.88 3.52 -38.12
N LEU A 483 1.81 4.61 -37.36
CA LEU A 483 1.96 4.64 -35.92
C LEU A 483 0.85 3.82 -35.22
N ARG A 484 -0.39 3.90 -35.70
CA ARG A 484 -1.52 3.12 -35.15
C ARG A 484 -1.34 1.63 -35.42
N ARG A 485 -0.79 1.19 -36.56
CA ARG A 485 -0.46 -0.22 -36.84
C ARG A 485 0.69 -0.73 -35.96
N LEU A 486 1.73 0.08 -35.74
CA LEU A 486 2.81 -0.22 -34.82
C LEU A 486 2.31 -0.38 -33.38
N VAL A 487 1.35 0.45 -32.97
CA VAL A 487 0.78 0.49 -31.61
C VAL A 487 -0.29 -0.60 -31.38
N THR A 488 -0.91 -1.14 -32.43
CA THR A 488 -1.98 -2.16 -32.32
C THR A 488 -1.50 -3.60 -32.51
N HIS A 489 -0.21 -3.85 -32.84
CA HIS A 489 0.30 -5.21 -33.05
C HIS A 489 0.66 -5.91 -31.73
N SER A 490 0.48 -7.21 -31.68
CA SER A 490 0.75 -8.13 -30.55
C SER A 490 2.17 -8.05 -29.95
N GLY A 491 3.09 -7.34 -30.59
CA GLY A 491 4.45 -7.08 -30.10
C GLY A 491 4.53 -6.28 -28.79
N TRP A 492 3.58 -5.38 -28.54
CA TRP A 492 3.57 -4.56 -27.31
C TRP A 492 3.32 -5.37 -26.04
N ASN A 493 2.56 -6.46 -26.11
CA ASN A 493 2.40 -7.37 -24.99
C ASN A 493 3.72 -8.06 -24.62
N GLY A 494 4.55 -8.37 -25.61
CA GLY A 494 5.90 -8.90 -25.39
C GLY A 494 6.84 -7.87 -24.74
N VAL A 495 6.79 -6.62 -25.19
CA VAL A 495 7.56 -5.51 -24.59
C VAL A 495 7.12 -5.25 -23.15
N ALA A 496 5.82 -5.19 -22.86
CA ALA A 496 5.30 -5.01 -21.50
C ALA A 496 5.73 -6.16 -20.58
N LEU A 497 5.67 -7.39 -21.06
CA LEU A 497 6.12 -8.57 -20.32
C LEU A 497 7.65 -8.53 -20.10
N GLY A 498 8.42 -8.14 -21.11
CA GLY A 498 9.87 -7.96 -21.01
C GLY A 498 10.25 -6.88 -19.99
N LEU A 499 9.56 -5.76 -19.97
CA LEU A 499 9.76 -4.69 -18.99
C LEU A 499 9.38 -5.15 -17.58
N CYS A 500 8.30 -5.91 -17.42
CA CYS A 500 7.93 -6.51 -16.14
C CYS A 500 9.01 -7.48 -15.64
N ALA A 501 9.51 -8.36 -16.51
CA ALA A 501 10.56 -9.32 -16.17
C ALA A 501 11.86 -8.61 -15.80
N LEU A 502 12.26 -7.60 -16.57
CA LEU A 502 13.43 -6.78 -16.29
C LEU A 502 13.29 -6.05 -14.94
N TRP A 503 12.13 -5.46 -14.68
CA TRP A 503 11.87 -4.80 -13.40
C TRP A 503 11.95 -5.76 -12.21
N ILE A 504 11.32 -6.94 -12.31
CA ILE A 504 11.36 -7.96 -11.25
C ILE A 504 12.82 -8.39 -11.00
N PHE A 505 13.60 -8.60 -12.04
CA PHE A 505 14.99 -8.97 -11.91
C PHE A 505 15.81 -7.87 -11.26
N VAL A 506 15.72 -6.64 -11.76
CA VAL A 506 16.48 -5.47 -11.27
C VAL A 506 16.10 -5.11 -9.84
N ALA A 507 14.81 -5.13 -9.49
CA ALA A 507 14.33 -4.83 -8.13
C ALA A 507 14.80 -5.85 -7.07
N ASN A 508 15.19 -7.05 -7.48
CA ASN A 508 15.71 -8.09 -6.59
C ASN A 508 17.25 -8.30 -6.73
N LEU A 509 17.93 -7.51 -7.56
CA LEU A 509 19.37 -7.51 -7.68
C LEU A 509 19.95 -6.52 -6.67
N SER A 510 20.09 -6.97 -5.43
CA SER A 510 20.60 -6.17 -4.31
C SER A 510 21.76 -6.87 -3.61
N GLU A 511 22.52 -6.11 -2.83
CA GLU A 511 23.53 -6.67 -1.94
C GLU A 511 22.89 -7.63 -0.93
N THR A 512 23.63 -8.70 -0.60
CA THR A 512 23.19 -9.69 0.39
C THR A 512 23.44 -9.16 1.79
N THR A 513 22.37 -8.93 2.55
CA THR A 513 22.41 -8.36 3.92
C THR A 513 21.96 -9.35 4.98
N ALA A 514 21.64 -10.59 4.60
CA ALA A 514 21.20 -11.61 5.52
C ALA A 514 22.36 -12.11 6.38
N ASN A 515 22.26 -11.95 7.70
CA ASN A 515 23.32 -12.37 8.62
C ASN A 515 23.57 -13.87 8.60
N ASP A 516 22.50 -14.66 8.33
CA ASP A 516 22.55 -16.13 8.31
C ASP A 516 23.42 -16.69 7.17
N ILE A 517 23.70 -15.91 6.14
CA ILE A 517 24.47 -16.36 4.98
C ILE A 517 25.86 -16.87 5.38
N TRP A 518 26.50 -16.25 6.38
CA TRP A 518 27.84 -16.57 6.81
C TRP A 518 27.92 -17.95 7.45
N ILE A 519 26.95 -18.30 8.31
CA ILE A 519 26.89 -19.65 8.89
C ILE A 519 26.51 -20.69 7.85
N GLN A 520 25.63 -20.35 6.89
CA GLN A 520 25.30 -21.24 5.78
C GLN A 520 26.54 -21.55 4.93
N MET A 521 27.31 -20.54 4.53
CA MET A 521 28.56 -20.75 3.78
C MET A 521 29.58 -21.57 4.57
N ARG A 522 29.71 -21.32 5.88
CA ARG A 522 30.63 -22.11 6.73
C ARG A 522 30.21 -23.56 6.84
N SER A 523 28.93 -23.81 7.14
CA SER A 523 28.39 -25.17 7.21
C SER A 523 28.52 -25.90 5.87
N GLY A 524 28.24 -25.22 4.74
CA GLY A 524 28.44 -25.79 3.42
C GLY A 524 29.89 -26.16 3.12
N ALA A 525 30.83 -25.27 3.49
CA ALA A 525 32.27 -25.55 3.35
C ALA A 525 32.72 -26.76 4.19
N ASP A 526 32.23 -26.86 5.42
CA ASP A 526 32.59 -27.95 6.32
C ASP A 526 31.98 -29.30 5.88
N ILE A 527 30.74 -29.31 5.39
CA ILE A 527 30.12 -30.49 4.77
C ILE A 527 30.87 -30.91 3.51
N TRP A 528 31.25 -29.94 2.64
CA TRP A 528 32.02 -30.22 1.43
C TRP A 528 33.37 -30.84 1.73
N ARG A 529 34.09 -30.35 2.75
CA ARG A 529 35.39 -30.84 3.13
C ARG A 529 35.38 -32.19 3.84
N SER A 530 34.41 -32.39 4.76
CA SER A 530 34.31 -33.59 5.58
C SER A 530 33.62 -34.76 4.89
N GLY A 531 32.78 -34.47 3.89
CA GLY A 531 31.88 -35.46 3.27
C GLY A 531 30.81 -36.01 4.21
N SER A 532 30.59 -35.37 5.37
CA SER A 532 29.68 -35.81 6.42
C SER A 532 28.74 -34.70 6.88
N PHE A 533 27.56 -35.08 7.36
CA PHE A 533 26.56 -34.16 7.88
C PHE A 533 26.78 -33.92 9.38
N PRO A 534 26.78 -32.64 9.85
CA PRO A 534 27.00 -32.34 11.26
C PRO A 534 25.81 -32.84 12.11
N SER A 535 26.08 -33.55 13.18
CA SER A 535 25.09 -34.00 14.18
C SER A 535 25.24 -33.30 15.53
N THR A 536 26.33 -32.56 15.71
CA THR A 536 26.64 -31.83 16.94
C THR A 536 27.12 -30.42 16.62
N GLU A 537 26.82 -29.51 17.54
CA GLU A 537 27.27 -28.11 17.45
C GLU A 537 28.76 -28.01 17.76
N VAL A 538 29.49 -27.29 16.89
CA VAL A 538 30.96 -27.13 16.98
C VAL A 538 31.43 -25.68 16.91
N TYR A 539 30.53 -24.72 16.67
CA TYR A 539 30.89 -23.33 16.41
C TYR A 539 30.72 -22.40 17.62
N SER A 540 29.57 -22.48 18.32
CA SER A 540 29.26 -21.61 19.47
C SER A 540 29.92 -22.10 20.76
N ALA A 541 30.46 -21.16 21.56
CA ALA A 541 31.09 -21.50 22.84
C ALA A 541 30.13 -22.00 23.91
N THR A 542 28.87 -21.53 23.88
CA THR A 542 27.89 -21.76 24.97
C THR A 542 27.09 -23.04 24.81
N VAL A 543 26.98 -23.62 23.61
CA VAL A 543 26.18 -24.81 23.30
C VAL A 543 26.99 -25.89 22.59
N MET A 544 28.28 -25.91 22.77
CA MET A 544 29.18 -26.88 22.16
C MET A 544 28.77 -28.35 22.48
N ASN A 545 28.89 -29.22 21.50
CA ASN A 545 28.51 -30.64 21.57
C ASN A 545 27.02 -30.93 21.76
N ARG A 546 26.14 -29.90 21.71
CA ARG A 546 24.70 -30.10 21.69
C ARG A 546 24.27 -30.76 20.37
N HIS A 547 23.21 -31.57 20.42
CA HIS A 547 22.61 -32.15 19.22
C HIS A 547 22.18 -31.03 18.24
N PHE A 548 22.59 -31.16 16.98
CA PHE A 548 22.34 -30.16 15.95
C PHE A 548 21.83 -30.85 14.68
N ILE A 549 20.81 -30.25 14.06
CA ILE A 549 20.23 -30.70 12.80
C ILE A 549 20.47 -29.60 11.75
N ALA A 550 21.36 -29.86 10.79
CA ALA A 550 21.57 -28.94 9.67
C ALA A 550 20.42 -29.08 8.65
N HIS A 551 19.25 -28.64 9.01
CA HIS A 551 18.00 -28.79 8.23
C HIS A 551 18.03 -28.07 6.87
N GLU A 552 19.03 -27.25 6.59
CA GLU A 552 19.24 -26.45 5.38
C GLU A 552 20.58 -26.84 4.67
N TRP A 553 21.02 -28.08 4.88
CA TRP A 553 22.35 -28.54 4.42
C TRP A 553 22.59 -28.36 2.92
N LEU A 554 21.58 -28.63 2.08
CA LEU A 554 21.70 -28.53 0.62
C LEU A 554 21.79 -27.05 0.19
N THR A 555 21.06 -26.14 0.87
CA THR A 555 21.20 -24.70 0.67
C THR A 555 22.60 -24.21 1.09
N SER A 556 23.14 -24.72 2.21
CA SER A 556 24.48 -24.41 2.67
C SER A 556 25.56 -24.78 1.63
N LEU A 557 25.46 -26.00 1.06
CA LEU A 557 26.32 -26.44 -0.04
C LEU A 557 26.17 -25.55 -1.29
N LEU A 558 24.93 -25.24 -1.69
CA LEU A 558 24.66 -24.40 -2.85
C LEU A 558 25.25 -22.99 -2.69
N PHE A 559 25.06 -22.36 -1.52
CA PHE A 559 25.60 -21.04 -1.25
C PHE A 559 27.13 -21.02 -1.23
N HIS A 560 27.75 -22.01 -0.57
CA HIS A 560 29.20 -22.18 -0.62
C HIS A 560 29.71 -22.36 -2.05
N GLY A 561 29.07 -23.22 -2.85
CA GLY A 561 29.45 -23.48 -4.25
C GLY A 561 29.32 -22.21 -5.13
N LEU A 562 28.22 -21.48 -4.98
CA LEU A 562 28.00 -20.24 -5.74
C LEU A 562 29.02 -19.16 -5.40
N VAL A 563 29.33 -18.97 -4.11
CA VAL A 563 30.34 -17.98 -3.71
C VAL A 563 31.74 -18.41 -4.16
N SER A 564 32.07 -19.71 -4.10
CA SER A 564 33.34 -20.22 -4.57
C SER A 564 33.54 -20.08 -6.09
N ALA A 565 32.43 -20.18 -6.88
CA ALA A 565 32.50 -20.12 -8.34
C ALA A 565 32.34 -18.68 -8.88
N PHE A 566 31.49 -17.86 -8.29
CA PHE A 566 31.09 -16.57 -8.84
C PHE A 566 31.29 -15.38 -7.85
N GLY A 567 31.95 -15.65 -6.72
CA GLY A 567 32.07 -14.65 -5.65
C GLY A 567 30.70 -14.32 -5.02
N ALA A 568 30.68 -13.30 -4.18
CA ALA A 568 29.47 -12.85 -3.51
C ALA A 568 28.35 -12.40 -4.49
N ALA A 569 28.71 -11.94 -5.69
CA ALA A 569 27.74 -11.56 -6.73
C ALA A 569 26.82 -12.72 -7.13
N GLY A 570 27.32 -13.98 -7.09
CA GLY A 570 26.52 -15.17 -7.39
C GLY A 570 25.25 -15.29 -6.55
N LEU A 571 25.28 -14.84 -5.31
CA LEU A 571 24.12 -14.86 -4.40
C LEU A 571 23.08 -13.81 -4.78
N SER A 572 23.50 -12.59 -5.14
CA SER A 572 22.59 -11.53 -5.61
C SER A 572 21.90 -11.93 -6.91
N PHE A 573 22.63 -12.54 -7.85
CA PHE A 573 22.04 -13.08 -9.08
C PHE A 573 21.10 -14.27 -8.82
N LEU A 574 21.39 -15.10 -7.81
CA LEU A 574 20.48 -16.18 -7.39
C LEU A 574 19.15 -15.59 -6.92
N ALA A 575 19.17 -14.57 -6.06
CA ALA A 575 17.95 -13.92 -5.55
C ALA A 575 17.10 -13.34 -6.70
N ALA A 576 17.72 -12.58 -7.60
CA ALA A 576 17.05 -12.00 -8.77
C ALA A 576 16.51 -13.09 -9.71
N GLY A 577 17.27 -14.18 -9.93
CA GLY A 577 16.84 -15.33 -10.72
C GLY A 577 15.66 -16.07 -10.09
N VAL A 578 15.66 -16.25 -8.78
CA VAL A 578 14.55 -16.86 -8.02
C VAL A 578 13.29 -16.01 -8.14
N ALA A 579 13.39 -14.67 -7.98
CA ALA A 579 12.27 -13.76 -8.17
C ALA A 579 11.65 -13.90 -9.56
N LEU A 580 12.49 -13.93 -10.59
CA LEU A 580 12.04 -14.11 -11.96
C LEU A 580 11.41 -15.49 -12.19
N LEU A 581 11.97 -16.56 -11.61
CA LEU A 581 11.41 -17.91 -11.69
C LEU A 581 10.02 -17.97 -11.05
N VAL A 582 9.84 -17.40 -9.86
CA VAL A 582 8.54 -17.34 -9.19
C VAL A 582 7.54 -16.56 -10.06
N ALA A 583 7.94 -15.44 -10.63
CA ALA A 583 7.09 -14.67 -11.55
C ALA A 583 6.65 -15.49 -12.77
N VAL A 584 7.56 -16.25 -13.37
CA VAL A 584 7.26 -17.16 -14.50
C VAL A 584 6.29 -18.27 -14.09
N LEU A 585 6.47 -18.88 -12.91
CA LEU A 585 5.59 -19.93 -12.41
C LEU A 585 4.18 -19.39 -12.13
N VAL A 586 4.06 -18.25 -11.47
CA VAL A 586 2.79 -17.55 -11.23
C VAL A 586 2.15 -17.13 -12.55
N TYR A 587 2.92 -16.56 -13.48
CA TYR A 587 2.45 -16.24 -14.83
C TYR A 587 1.89 -17.47 -15.56
N CYS A 588 2.58 -18.60 -15.46
CA CYS A 588 2.17 -19.86 -16.09
C CYS A 588 1.00 -20.57 -15.40
N SER A 589 0.61 -20.14 -14.20
CA SER A 589 -0.50 -20.74 -13.45
C SER A 589 -1.86 -20.49 -14.13
N GLN A 590 -2.01 -19.42 -14.91
CA GLN A 590 -3.26 -19.07 -15.58
C GLN A 590 -3.26 -19.47 -17.08
N PRO A 591 -4.45 -19.56 -17.76
CA PRO A 591 -4.55 -19.89 -19.19
C PRO A 591 -3.85 -18.87 -20.08
N LYS A 592 -3.32 -19.29 -21.22
CA LYS A 592 -2.63 -18.41 -22.17
C LYS A 592 -3.49 -17.24 -22.66
N SER A 593 -4.80 -17.45 -22.86
CA SER A 593 -5.76 -16.45 -23.31
C SER A 593 -5.97 -15.29 -22.31
N GLU A 594 -5.59 -15.49 -21.04
CA GLU A 594 -5.86 -14.57 -19.95
C GLU A 594 -4.61 -13.77 -19.52
N ARG A 595 -3.40 -14.21 -19.94
CA ARG A 595 -2.11 -13.72 -19.44
C ARG A 595 -1.67 -12.35 -19.96
N HIS A 596 -2.25 -11.88 -21.05
CA HIS A 596 -1.80 -10.66 -21.75
C HIS A 596 -2.68 -9.46 -21.50
N THR A 597 -3.56 -9.53 -20.50
CA THR A 597 -4.41 -8.40 -20.12
C THR A 597 -3.67 -7.50 -19.14
N LEU A 598 -3.91 -6.19 -19.25
CA LEU A 598 -3.32 -5.22 -18.35
C LEU A 598 -3.64 -5.51 -16.86
N PRO A 599 -4.92 -5.81 -16.47
CA PRO A 599 -5.22 -6.15 -15.08
C PRO A 599 -4.41 -7.34 -14.58
N TYR A 600 -4.14 -8.31 -15.45
CA TYR A 600 -3.31 -9.47 -15.12
C TYR A 600 -1.87 -9.08 -14.81
N LEU A 601 -1.24 -8.28 -15.69
CA LEU A 601 0.15 -7.84 -15.49
C LEU A 601 0.29 -6.94 -14.26
N THR A 602 -0.70 -6.07 -14.01
CA THR A 602 -0.74 -5.23 -12.81
C THR A 602 -0.79 -6.05 -11.53
N LEU A 603 -1.71 -7.02 -11.49
CA LEU A 603 -1.85 -7.91 -10.34
C LEU A 603 -0.59 -8.76 -10.13
N MET A 604 0.02 -9.24 -11.24
CA MET A 604 1.28 -9.99 -11.17
C MET A 604 2.41 -9.16 -10.56
N LEU A 605 2.53 -7.89 -10.94
CA LEU A 605 3.55 -7.00 -10.39
C LEU A 605 3.31 -6.68 -8.91
N ALA A 606 2.06 -6.42 -8.52
CA ALA A 606 1.69 -6.23 -7.12
C ALA A 606 2.01 -7.50 -6.30
N THR A 607 1.70 -8.68 -6.85
CA THR A 607 2.05 -9.97 -6.24
C THR A 607 3.56 -10.11 -6.08
N MET A 608 4.33 -9.82 -7.14
CA MET A 608 5.78 -9.94 -7.10
C MET A 608 6.42 -8.91 -6.16
N TYR A 609 5.85 -7.72 -6.02
CA TYR A 609 6.30 -6.76 -5.02
C TYR A 609 6.11 -7.30 -3.59
N LEU A 610 4.95 -7.89 -3.28
CA LEU A 610 4.71 -8.54 -1.98
C LEU A 610 5.59 -9.77 -1.73
N VAL A 611 6.00 -10.45 -2.78
CA VAL A 611 6.95 -11.58 -2.68
C VAL A 611 8.38 -11.05 -2.48
N SER A 612 8.76 -9.96 -3.16
CA SER A 612 10.13 -9.43 -3.20
C SER A 612 10.65 -8.99 -1.83
N PHE A 613 9.79 -8.49 -0.92
CA PHE A 613 10.25 -8.10 0.42
C PHE A 613 10.83 -9.29 1.22
N ARG A 614 10.52 -10.52 0.82
CA ARG A 614 11.03 -11.76 1.43
C ARG A 614 12.05 -12.49 0.55
N ILE A 615 12.39 -11.98 -0.64
CA ILE A 615 13.48 -12.54 -1.46
C ILE A 615 14.82 -12.03 -0.94
N LEU A 616 15.14 -12.45 0.27
CA LEU A 616 16.45 -12.31 0.88
C LEU A 616 17.25 -13.60 0.62
N VAL A 617 18.57 -13.52 0.48
CA VAL A 617 19.43 -14.70 0.28
C VAL A 617 19.46 -15.53 1.57
N ARG A 618 18.39 -16.30 1.78
CA ARG A 618 18.16 -17.23 2.89
C ARG A 618 17.51 -18.50 2.35
N PRO A 619 17.58 -19.64 3.03
CA PRO A 619 17.01 -20.90 2.55
C PRO A 619 15.52 -20.86 2.21
N HIS A 620 14.75 -20.01 2.84
CA HIS A 620 13.31 -19.88 2.60
C HIS A 620 12.93 -19.42 1.18
N ILE A 621 13.85 -18.82 0.39
CA ILE A 621 13.55 -18.45 -1.02
C ILE A 621 13.17 -19.67 -1.86
N PHE A 622 13.72 -20.84 -1.55
CA PHE A 622 13.38 -22.08 -2.22
C PHE A 622 11.97 -22.57 -1.85
N THR A 623 11.50 -22.26 -0.65
CA THR A 623 10.09 -22.51 -0.27
C THR A 623 9.14 -21.68 -1.12
N ILE A 624 9.44 -20.40 -1.39
CA ILE A 624 8.63 -19.54 -2.26
C ILE A 624 8.55 -20.12 -3.69
N VAL A 625 9.67 -20.65 -4.21
CA VAL A 625 9.68 -21.36 -5.52
C VAL A 625 8.79 -22.60 -5.49
N ALA A 626 8.93 -23.43 -4.46
CA ALA A 626 8.16 -24.68 -4.33
C ALA A 626 6.65 -24.41 -4.20
N GLN A 627 6.26 -23.35 -3.50
CA GLN A 627 4.88 -22.89 -3.39
C GLN A 627 4.32 -22.39 -4.73
N ALA A 628 5.12 -21.65 -5.51
CA ALA A 628 4.72 -21.27 -6.87
C ALA A 628 4.58 -22.49 -7.81
N CYS A 629 5.44 -23.53 -7.64
CA CYS A 629 5.30 -24.82 -8.32
C CYS A 629 3.99 -25.52 -7.92
N LEU A 630 3.68 -25.53 -6.62
CA LEU A 630 2.45 -26.12 -6.09
C LEU A 630 1.21 -25.40 -6.64
N LEU A 631 1.20 -24.06 -6.64
CA LEU A 631 0.13 -23.27 -7.26
C LEU A 631 -0.06 -23.65 -8.74
N LEU A 632 1.04 -23.68 -9.51
CA LEU A 632 1.01 -24.04 -10.94
C LEU A 632 0.41 -25.43 -11.15
N ALA A 633 0.83 -26.41 -10.34
CA ALA A 633 0.36 -27.78 -10.41
C ALA A 633 -1.14 -27.88 -10.10
N LEU A 634 -1.59 -27.27 -9.00
CA LEU A 634 -2.99 -27.27 -8.57
C LEU A 634 -3.91 -26.57 -9.58
N GLU A 635 -3.50 -25.43 -10.13
CA GLU A 635 -4.25 -24.72 -11.14
C GLU A 635 -4.33 -25.49 -12.48
N ARG A 636 -3.27 -26.22 -12.85
CA ARG A 636 -3.30 -27.12 -14.02
C ARG A 636 -4.22 -28.31 -13.77
N TRP A 637 -4.07 -28.98 -12.63
CA TRP A 637 -4.94 -30.10 -12.24
C TRP A 637 -6.41 -29.69 -12.20
N ARG A 638 -6.71 -28.54 -11.61
CA ARG A 638 -8.07 -28.02 -11.53
C ARG A 638 -8.71 -27.82 -12.90
N ARG A 639 -7.92 -27.45 -13.92
CA ARG A 639 -8.41 -27.29 -15.30
C ARG A 639 -8.52 -28.58 -16.07
N ARG A 640 -7.57 -29.51 -15.92
CA ARG A 640 -7.44 -30.72 -16.77
C ARG A 640 -8.06 -31.97 -16.15
N GLY A 641 -8.14 -32.00 -14.82
CA GLY A 641 -8.73 -33.13 -14.11
C GLY A 641 -7.86 -34.36 -13.93
N ASN A 642 -6.64 -34.37 -14.42
CA ASN A 642 -5.73 -35.48 -14.31
C ASN A 642 -4.78 -35.31 -13.11
N TRP A 643 -5.02 -36.05 -12.02
CA TRP A 643 -4.19 -36.01 -10.83
C TRP A 643 -2.75 -36.51 -11.07
N ARG A 644 -2.54 -37.33 -12.08
CA ARG A 644 -1.19 -37.83 -12.45
C ARG A 644 -0.26 -36.67 -12.87
N GLU A 645 -0.83 -35.56 -13.34
CA GLU A 645 -0.06 -34.34 -13.64
C GLU A 645 0.53 -33.70 -12.39
N LEU A 646 0.16 -34.09 -11.18
CA LEU A 646 0.76 -33.64 -9.93
C LEU A 646 2.03 -34.44 -9.54
N LEU A 647 2.29 -35.59 -10.17
CA LEU A 647 3.42 -36.46 -9.78
C LEU A 647 4.78 -35.79 -9.92
N TRP A 648 4.92 -34.78 -10.77
CA TRP A 648 6.16 -33.99 -10.86
C TRP A 648 6.46 -33.15 -9.61
N LEU A 649 5.50 -32.99 -8.70
CA LEU A 649 5.73 -32.40 -7.39
C LEU A 649 6.58 -33.31 -6.48
N LEU A 650 6.65 -34.62 -6.71
CA LEU A 650 7.46 -35.53 -5.91
C LEU A 650 8.95 -35.18 -5.94
N PRO A 651 9.61 -35.06 -7.12
CA PRO A 651 11.00 -34.60 -7.17
C PRO A 651 11.17 -33.19 -6.65
N VAL A 652 10.20 -32.28 -6.84
CA VAL A 652 10.25 -30.93 -6.24
C VAL A 652 10.25 -31.04 -4.72
N GLN A 653 9.41 -31.88 -4.14
CA GLN A 653 9.32 -32.09 -2.69
C GLN A 653 10.61 -32.70 -2.12
N LEU A 654 11.21 -33.65 -2.82
CA LEU A 654 12.50 -34.23 -2.43
C LEU A 654 13.61 -33.16 -2.37
N ILE A 655 13.67 -32.28 -3.35
CA ILE A 655 14.63 -31.17 -3.37
C ILE A 655 14.29 -30.16 -2.25
N TRP A 656 13.01 -29.81 -2.10
CA TRP A 656 12.55 -28.81 -1.14
C TRP A 656 12.87 -29.19 0.32
N ILE A 657 12.61 -30.45 0.75
CA ILE A 657 12.89 -30.89 2.12
C ILE A 657 14.38 -30.82 2.48
N ASN A 658 15.26 -30.97 1.52
CA ASN A 658 16.70 -30.90 1.70
C ASN A 658 17.25 -29.44 1.59
N LEU A 659 16.47 -28.52 1.01
CA LEU A 659 16.82 -27.10 0.94
C LEU A 659 16.31 -26.31 2.15
N HIS A 660 15.11 -26.61 2.68
CA HIS A 660 14.51 -25.84 3.75
C HIS A 660 13.46 -26.63 4.55
N GLY A 661 13.49 -26.55 5.86
CA GLY A 661 12.62 -27.29 6.77
C GLY A 661 11.11 -27.03 6.66
N ALA A 662 10.68 -25.94 6.00
CA ALA A 662 9.24 -25.65 5.78
C ALA A 662 8.58 -26.52 4.69
N ALA A 663 9.27 -27.49 4.12
CA ALA A 663 8.76 -28.35 3.04
C ALA A 663 7.54 -29.20 3.43
N PHE A 664 7.25 -29.39 4.71
CA PHE A 664 6.03 -30.05 5.21
C PHE A 664 4.73 -29.31 4.83
N PHE A 665 4.82 -28.04 4.42
CA PHE A 665 3.70 -27.28 3.87
C PHE A 665 3.11 -27.94 2.61
N GLY A 666 3.94 -28.51 1.74
CA GLY A 666 3.50 -29.14 0.48
C GLY A 666 2.50 -30.28 0.69
N PRO A 667 2.85 -31.38 1.39
CA PRO A 667 1.94 -32.48 1.67
C PRO A 667 0.72 -32.03 2.50
N ALA A 668 0.88 -31.15 3.48
CA ALA A 668 -0.24 -30.62 4.27
C ALA A 668 -1.29 -29.93 3.39
N MET A 669 -0.85 -29.15 2.42
CA MET A 669 -1.71 -28.46 1.46
C MET A 669 -2.48 -29.43 0.56
N LEU A 670 -1.82 -30.49 0.07
CA LEU A 670 -2.48 -31.51 -0.74
C LEU A 670 -3.48 -32.32 0.08
N PHE A 671 -3.20 -32.66 1.34
CA PHE A 671 -4.16 -33.34 2.20
C PHE A 671 -5.38 -32.47 2.49
N MET A 672 -5.18 -31.17 2.78
CA MET A 672 -6.29 -30.23 2.95
C MET A 672 -7.16 -30.16 1.69
N MET A 673 -6.54 -30.06 0.51
CA MET A 673 -7.26 -30.03 -0.76
C MET A 673 -7.97 -31.36 -1.06
N SER A 674 -7.34 -32.49 -0.72
CA SER A 674 -7.96 -33.81 -0.81
C SER A 674 -9.22 -33.89 0.04
N GLY A 675 -9.16 -33.48 1.29
CA GLY A 675 -10.31 -33.42 2.19
C GLY A 675 -11.45 -32.53 1.65
N LEU A 676 -11.10 -31.31 1.21
CA LEU A 676 -12.08 -30.37 0.64
C LEU A 676 -12.77 -30.95 -0.61
N VAL A 677 -11.99 -31.50 -1.54
CA VAL A 677 -12.51 -32.11 -2.77
C VAL A 677 -13.34 -33.34 -2.43
N GLY A 678 -12.94 -34.13 -1.42
CA GLY A 678 -13.74 -35.28 -0.92
C GLY A 678 -15.11 -34.84 -0.38
N VAL A 679 -15.16 -33.79 0.42
CA VAL A 679 -16.42 -33.20 0.91
C VAL A 679 -17.28 -32.71 -0.27
N MET A 680 -16.69 -32.03 -1.25
CA MET A 680 -17.42 -31.56 -2.44
C MET A 680 -17.93 -32.73 -3.31
N ALA A 681 -17.16 -33.81 -3.42
CA ALA A 681 -17.57 -34.98 -4.14
C ALA A 681 -18.70 -35.74 -3.44
N TYR A 682 -18.71 -35.79 -2.11
CA TYR A 682 -19.75 -36.38 -1.30
C TYR A 682 -21.03 -35.55 -1.26
N PHE A 683 -20.91 -34.21 -1.22
CA PHE A 683 -22.03 -33.27 -1.23
C PHE A 683 -22.05 -32.44 -2.53
N PRO A 684 -22.69 -32.96 -3.61
CA PRO A 684 -22.67 -32.30 -4.93
C PRO A 684 -23.25 -30.86 -4.90
N VAL A 685 -24.11 -30.53 -3.94
CA VAL A 685 -24.66 -29.18 -3.73
C VAL A 685 -23.58 -28.12 -3.50
N LEU A 686 -22.41 -28.50 -3.00
CA LEU A 686 -21.26 -27.61 -2.82
C LEU A 686 -20.48 -27.37 -4.12
N GLN A 687 -20.74 -28.16 -5.16
CA GLN A 687 -20.13 -27.98 -6.49
C GLN A 687 -20.92 -26.92 -7.26
N ARG A 688 -20.47 -25.70 -7.20
CA ARG A 688 -21.14 -24.58 -7.86
C ARG A 688 -20.95 -24.61 -9.38
N SER A 689 -21.92 -24.05 -10.11
CA SER A 689 -21.92 -24.00 -11.60
C SER A 689 -20.72 -23.24 -12.20
N SER A 690 -20.05 -22.43 -11.42
CA SER A 690 -18.82 -21.71 -11.80
C SER A 690 -17.55 -22.57 -11.76
N GLU A 691 -17.62 -23.78 -11.18
CA GLU A 691 -16.50 -24.73 -11.29
C GLU A 691 -16.39 -25.21 -12.74
N ARG A 692 -15.17 -25.25 -13.26
CA ARG A 692 -14.90 -25.63 -14.66
C ARG A 692 -15.19 -27.10 -14.94
N ARG A 693 -15.30 -27.91 -13.87
CA ARG A 693 -15.65 -29.33 -13.92
C ARG A 693 -16.26 -29.82 -12.61
N THR A 694 -16.94 -30.94 -12.62
CA THR A 694 -17.38 -31.63 -11.40
C THR A 694 -16.22 -32.47 -10.84
N PHE A 695 -16.04 -32.37 -9.52
CA PHE A 695 -15.05 -33.16 -8.78
C PHE A 695 -15.65 -34.49 -8.35
N LYS A 696 -14.84 -35.54 -8.46
CA LYS A 696 -15.18 -36.90 -8.08
C LYS A 696 -14.35 -37.37 -6.87
N MET A 697 -14.78 -38.41 -6.18
CA MET A 697 -14.02 -39.02 -5.10
C MET A 697 -12.62 -39.51 -5.56
N SER A 698 -12.51 -39.96 -6.83
CA SER A 698 -11.21 -40.32 -7.42
C SER A 698 -10.23 -39.13 -7.51
N ASP A 699 -10.74 -37.89 -7.62
CA ASP A 699 -9.90 -36.70 -7.60
C ASP A 699 -9.33 -36.43 -6.19
N ALA A 700 -10.17 -36.61 -5.16
CA ALA A 700 -9.76 -36.51 -3.76
C ALA A 700 -8.70 -37.56 -3.41
N LEU A 701 -8.96 -38.83 -3.78
CA LEU A 701 -8.02 -39.90 -3.57
C LEU A 701 -6.70 -39.69 -4.31
N GLY A 702 -6.74 -39.19 -5.55
CA GLY A 702 -5.54 -38.83 -6.32
C GLY A 702 -4.69 -37.76 -5.64
N LEU A 703 -5.32 -36.68 -5.14
CA LEU A 703 -4.65 -35.62 -4.34
C LEU A 703 -4.05 -36.20 -3.06
N GLY A 704 -4.79 -37.06 -2.34
CA GLY A 704 -4.34 -37.72 -1.13
C GLY A 704 -3.14 -38.62 -1.35
N LEU A 705 -3.14 -39.41 -2.46
CA LEU A 705 -2.01 -40.27 -2.83
C LEU A 705 -0.75 -39.46 -3.18
N VAL A 706 -0.88 -38.36 -3.92
CA VAL A 706 0.27 -37.48 -4.19
C VAL A 706 0.74 -36.81 -2.90
N GLY A 707 -0.18 -36.35 -2.03
CA GLY A 707 0.14 -35.82 -0.71
C GLY A 707 0.91 -36.79 0.17
N LEU A 708 0.48 -38.08 0.17
CA LEU A 708 1.18 -39.15 0.87
C LEU A 708 2.58 -39.35 0.29
N GLY A 709 2.69 -39.37 -1.04
CA GLY A 709 3.97 -39.50 -1.74
C GLY A 709 4.91 -38.33 -1.37
N MET A 710 4.42 -37.09 -1.35
CA MET A 710 5.21 -35.95 -0.90
C MET A 710 5.59 -36.05 0.60
N GLY A 711 4.70 -36.56 1.45
CA GLY A 711 5.00 -36.85 2.86
C GLY A 711 6.13 -37.85 3.03
N LEU A 712 6.11 -38.94 2.21
CA LEU A 712 7.20 -39.94 2.18
C LEU A 712 8.52 -39.33 1.68
N MET A 713 8.48 -38.42 0.68
CA MET A 713 9.69 -37.71 0.23
C MET A 713 10.31 -36.85 1.35
N CYS A 714 9.52 -36.37 2.30
CA CYS A 714 10.05 -35.63 3.45
C CYS A 714 10.93 -36.48 4.37
N LEU A 715 10.84 -37.81 4.32
CA LEU A 715 11.69 -38.72 5.09
C LEU A 715 13.04 -38.95 4.44
N ILE A 716 13.19 -38.60 3.15
CA ILE A 716 14.42 -38.77 2.39
C ILE A 716 15.32 -37.54 2.58
N ASN A 717 15.94 -37.47 3.75
CA ASN A 717 16.90 -36.47 4.14
C ASN A 717 17.95 -37.10 5.08
N PRO A 718 19.12 -36.48 5.34
CA PRO A 718 20.19 -37.07 6.16
C PRO A 718 19.78 -37.35 7.63
N TYR A 719 18.73 -36.70 8.14
CA TYR A 719 18.29 -36.80 9.54
C TYR A 719 16.98 -37.62 9.71
N GLY A 720 16.39 -38.09 8.60
CA GLY A 720 15.17 -38.90 8.65
C GLY A 720 14.01 -38.26 9.38
N THR A 721 13.46 -38.92 10.40
CA THR A 721 12.34 -38.44 11.21
C THR A 721 12.70 -37.34 12.18
N ASP A 722 13.97 -37.15 12.52
CA ASP A 722 14.41 -36.10 13.47
C ASP A 722 14.19 -34.71 12.90
N LEU A 723 14.29 -34.54 11.56
CA LEU A 723 13.92 -33.30 10.88
C LEU A 723 12.43 -32.96 11.05
N LEU A 724 11.55 -33.97 11.05
CA LEU A 724 10.12 -33.76 11.29
C LEU A 724 9.85 -33.28 12.72
N ARG A 725 10.48 -33.97 13.70
CA ARG A 725 10.38 -33.56 15.12
C ARG A 725 10.88 -32.13 15.32
N PHE A 726 12.06 -31.83 14.78
CA PHE A 726 12.63 -30.47 14.83
C PHE A 726 11.67 -29.42 14.25
N SER A 727 11.03 -29.71 13.10
CA SER A 727 10.10 -28.76 12.48
C SER A 727 8.84 -28.54 13.33
N ILE A 728 8.32 -29.58 14.00
CA ILE A 728 7.19 -29.48 14.93
C ILE A 728 7.58 -28.69 16.19
N ASP A 729 8.75 -28.95 16.74
CA ASP A 729 9.26 -28.26 17.94
C ASP A 729 9.47 -26.76 17.65
N LEU A 730 9.99 -26.44 16.46
CA LEU A 730 10.16 -25.05 16.02
C LEU A 730 8.80 -24.32 15.88
N LEU A 731 7.78 -25.00 15.34
CA LEU A 731 6.43 -24.44 15.25
C LEU A 731 5.79 -24.18 16.62
N ASN A 732 6.20 -24.92 17.65
CA ASN A 732 5.69 -24.77 19.01
C ASN A 732 6.55 -23.85 19.88
N ASN A 733 7.69 -23.37 19.38
CA ASN A 733 8.60 -22.49 20.10
C ASN A 733 8.00 -21.07 20.24
N GLU A 734 7.44 -20.79 21.42
CA GLU A 734 6.82 -19.49 21.72
C GLU A 734 7.82 -18.35 21.80
N TYR A 735 9.06 -18.64 22.18
CA TYR A 735 10.11 -17.65 22.23
C TYR A 735 10.47 -17.15 20.82
N ALA A 736 10.65 -18.06 19.85
CA ALA A 736 10.89 -17.69 18.47
C ALA A 736 9.73 -16.86 17.91
N LYS A 737 8.48 -17.19 18.28
CA LYS A 737 7.28 -16.44 17.86
C LYS A 737 7.23 -15.02 18.40
N SER A 738 7.73 -14.77 19.60
CA SER A 738 7.67 -13.46 20.26
C SER A 738 8.83 -12.53 19.90
N ARG A 739 10.00 -13.08 19.57
CA ARG A 739 11.25 -12.32 19.38
C ARG A 739 11.68 -12.20 17.92
N VAL A 740 11.37 -13.19 17.08
CA VAL A 740 11.73 -13.15 15.65
C VAL A 740 10.66 -12.41 14.88
N TRP A 741 11.00 -11.26 14.33
CA TRP A 741 10.10 -10.39 13.56
C TRP A 741 9.28 -11.12 12.48
N GLU A 742 9.83 -12.15 11.87
CA GLU A 742 9.16 -12.95 10.85
C GLU A 742 7.96 -13.75 11.35
N TRP A 743 7.94 -14.09 12.65
CA TRP A 743 6.85 -14.82 13.30
C TRP A 743 5.80 -13.89 13.91
N THR A 744 6.09 -12.60 14.00
CA THR A 744 5.13 -11.62 14.52
C THR A 744 4.08 -11.26 13.46
N THR A 745 2.93 -10.76 13.93
CA THR A 745 1.86 -10.28 13.05
C THR A 745 2.35 -9.14 12.15
N PRO A 746 1.88 -9.04 10.88
CA PRO A 746 2.13 -7.87 10.03
C PRO A 746 1.70 -6.53 10.65
N PHE A 747 0.73 -6.56 11.55
CA PHE A 747 0.10 -5.37 12.13
C PHE A 747 0.77 -4.87 13.42
N LEU A 748 2.08 -5.08 13.57
CA LEU A 748 2.86 -4.41 14.61
C LEU A 748 3.08 -2.93 14.24
N ASP A 749 3.08 -2.06 15.25
CA ASP A 749 3.27 -0.60 15.09
C ASP A 749 4.53 -0.26 14.28
N THR A 750 5.62 -0.99 14.49
CA THR A 750 6.87 -0.82 13.76
C THR A 750 6.76 -1.11 12.27
N ASN A 751 5.78 -1.92 11.84
CA ASN A 751 5.61 -2.30 10.44
C ASN A 751 4.85 -1.26 9.62
N PHE A 752 4.12 -0.33 10.24
CA PHE A 752 3.36 0.69 9.52
C PHE A 752 4.22 1.69 8.75
N SER A 753 5.51 1.76 9.02
CA SER A 753 6.49 2.51 8.23
C SER A 753 6.88 1.81 6.92
N TYR A 754 6.56 0.53 6.75
CA TYR A 754 6.94 -0.24 5.57
C TYR A 754 5.84 -0.29 4.51
N TYR A 755 6.22 -0.12 3.25
CA TYR A 755 5.31 -0.11 2.09
C TYR A 755 4.62 -1.41 1.82
N TRP A 756 5.32 -2.52 2.01
CA TRP A 756 4.79 -3.84 1.74
C TRP A 756 3.53 -4.09 2.57
N LEU A 757 3.44 -3.53 3.78
CA LEU A 757 2.25 -3.66 4.62
C LEU A 757 1.02 -2.99 3.99
N TRP A 758 1.18 -1.79 3.46
CA TRP A 758 0.07 -1.05 2.83
C TRP A 758 -0.42 -1.74 1.56
N LEU A 759 0.53 -2.26 0.74
CA LEU A 759 0.16 -3.05 -0.42
C LEU A 759 -0.48 -4.39 -0.04
N TYR A 760 0.00 -5.02 1.03
CA TYR A 760 -0.59 -6.25 1.58
C TYR A 760 -2.03 -5.99 2.07
N MET A 761 -2.28 -4.91 2.81
CA MET A 761 -3.63 -4.53 3.23
C MET A 761 -4.55 -4.26 2.03
N ALA A 762 -4.05 -3.58 0.99
CA ALA A 762 -4.79 -3.37 -0.25
C ALA A 762 -5.14 -4.69 -0.94
N ALA A 763 -4.19 -5.60 -1.04
CA ALA A 763 -4.40 -6.91 -1.63
C ALA A 763 -5.37 -7.77 -0.81
N LEU A 764 -5.31 -7.68 0.52
CA LEU A 764 -6.24 -8.35 1.43
C LEU A 764 -7.69 -7.84 1.23
N VAL A 765 -7.86 -6.53 1.17
CA VAL A 765 -9.16 -5.90 0.87
C VAL A 765 -9.65 -6.30 -0.52
N LEU A 766 -8.78 -6.26 -1.52
CA LEU A 766 -9.12 -6.66 -2.89
C LEU A 766 -9.54 -8.14 -2.97
N LEU A 767 -8.88 -9.02 -2.21
CA LEU A 767 -9.26 -10.43 -2.11
C LEU A 767 -10.69 -10.56 -1.57
N TRP A 768 -11.00 -9.90 -0.46
CA TRP A 768 -12.32 -10.03 0.16
C TRP A 768 -13.43 -9.30 -0.60
N ILE A 769 -13.13 -8.18 -1.28
CA ILE A 769 -14.03 -7.59 -2.28
C ILE A 769 -14.30 -8.60 -3.40
N SER A 770 -13.26 -9.28 -3.89
CA SER A 770 -13.37 -10.31 -4.93
C SER A 770 -14.25 -11.49 -4.50
N VAL A 771 -14.14 -11.92 -3.25
CA VAL A 771 -14.99 -12.94 -2.63
C VAL A 771 -16.45 -12.44 -2.53
N ALA A 772 -16.65 -11.23 -2.00
CA ALA A 772 -17.97 -10.65 -1.79
C ALA A 772 -18.76 -10.48 -3.10
N VAL A 773 -18.12 -9.93 -4.13
CA VAL A 773 -18.75 -9.71 -5.46
C VAL A 773 -19.15 -11.03 -6.11
N ARG A 774 -18.45 -12.11 -5.84
CA ARG A 774 -18.72 -13.44 -6.41
C ARG A 774 -19.34 -14.43 -5.43
N LEU A 775 -19.81 -14.01 -4.27
CA LEU A 775 -20.21 -14.89 -3.17
C LEU A 775 -21.16 -16.03 -3.63
N HIS A 776 -22.07 -15.73 -4.56
CA HIS A 776 -23.01 -16.73 -5.10
C HIS A 776 -22.42 -17.62 -6.21
N THR A 777 -21.38 -17.17 -6.91
CA THR A 777 -20.74 -17.89 -8.01
C THR A 777 -19.32 -18.32 -7.68
N LEU A 778 -18.79 -17.91 -6.52
CA LEU A 778 -17.39 -18.20 -6.14
C LEU A 778 -17.22 -19.71 -5.92
N PRO A 779 -16.26 -20.36 -6.59
CA PRO A 779 -15.91 -21.75 -6.32
C PRO A 779 -15.53 -21.97 -4.85
N VAL A 780 -15.96 -23.09 -4.26
CA VAL A 780 -15.67 -23.41 -2.85
C VAL A 780 -14.17 -23.51 -2.58
N ILE A 781 -13.41 -23.98 -3.56
CA ILE A 781 -11.94 -24.02 -3.50
C ILE A 781 -11.36 -22.59 -3.38
N ASP A 782 -11.88 -21.62 -4.14
CA ASP A 782 -11.41 -20.23 -4.08
C ASP A 782 -11.72 -19.58 -2.72
N LEU A 783 -12.88 -19.89 -2.14
CA LEU A 783 -13.23 -19.45 -0.79
C LEU A 783 -12.30 -20.07 0.25
N ALA A 784 -12.04 -21.36 0.16
CA ALA A 784 -11.11 -22.05 1.08
C ALA A 784 -9.69 -21.44 1.01
N TRP A 785 -9.20 -21.16 -0.20
CA TRP A 785 -7.93 -20.45 -0.39
C TRP A 785 -7.96 -19.07 0.27
N ALA A 786 -8.98 -18.27 -0.01
CA ALA A 786 -9.08 -16.91 0.54
C ALA A 786 -9.05 -16.92 2.09
N VAL A 787 -9.78 -17.85 2.72
CA VAL A 787 -9.81 -18.00 4.17
C VAL A 787 -8.44 -18.43 4.71
N LEU A 788 -7.85 -19.49 4.12
CA LEU A 788 -6.57 -20.02 4.59
C LEU A 788 -5.44 -19.02 4.50
N VAL A 789 -5.27 -18.39 3.32
CA VAL A 789 -4.15 -17.45 3.13
C VAL A 789 -4.33 -16.18 3.96
N THR A 790 -5.57 -15.74 4.19
CA THR A 790 -5.87 -14.65 5.12
C THR A 790 -5.46 -15.03 6.54
N PHE A 791 -5.91 -16.20 7.02
CA PHE A 791 -5.59 -16.67 8.37
C PHE A 791 -4.07 -16.76 8.61
N LEU A 792 -3.34 -17.38 7.70
CA LEU A 792 -1.89 -17.54 7.82
C LEU A 792 -1.17 -16.19 7.78
N SER A 793 -1.50 -15.33 6.82
CA SER A 793 -0.78 -14.07 6.59
C SER A 793 -1.06 -13.02 7.67
N VAL A 794 -2.25 -12.99 8.26
CA VAL A 794 -2.56 -12.11 9.41
C VAL A 794 -1.78 -12.53 10.67
N ARG A 795 -1.50 -13.83 10.81
CA ARG A 795 -0.82 -14.38 11.99
C ARG A 795 0.68 -14.11 12.00
N ALA A 796 1.35 -14.12 10.83
CA ALA A 796 2.79 -13.93 10.78
C ALA A 796 3.28 -13.34 9.45
N ASN A 797 4.24 -12.42 9.54
CA ASN A 797 4.89 -11.74 8.40
C ASN A 797 5.40 -12.72 7.34
N ARG A 798 5.92 -13.87 7.77
CA ARG A 798 6.49 -14.89 6.88
C ARG A 798 5.50 -15.47 5.88
N PHE A 799 4.19 -15.40 6.14
CA PHE A 799 3.15 -15.93 5.26
C PHE A 799 2.56 -14.89 4.28
N VAL A 800 3.06 -13.66 4.26
CA VAL A 800 2.62 -12.65 3.29
C VAL A 800 2.94 -13.03 1.84
N PRO A 801 4.10 -13.63 1.51
CA PRO A 801 4.33 -14.17 0.16
C PRO A 801 3.38 -15.30 -0.22
N ASP A 802 3.05 -16.19 0.73
CA ASP A 802 2.07 -17.25 0.55
C ASP A 802 0.70 -16.66 0.17
N PHE A 803 0.27 -15.66 0.93
CA PHE A 803 -0.93 -14.90 0.62
C PHE A 803 -0.86 -14.34 -0.80
N ALA A 804 0.22 -13.66 -1.17
CA ALA A 804 0.34 -13.01 -2.47
C ALA A 804 0.24 -14.02 -3.63
N ILE A 805 0.90 -15.20 -3.50
CA ILE A 805 0.93 -16.25 -4.50
C ILE A 805 -0.44 -16.91 -4.65
N PHE A 806 -1.08 -17.33 -3.55
CA PHE A 806 -2.32 -18.11 -3.60
C PHE A 806 -3.60 -17.27 -3.69
N ALA A 807 -3.57 -15.97 -3.28
CA ALA A 807 -4.67 -15.02 -3.54
C ALA A 807 -4.73 -14.57 -5.02
N PHE A 808 -3.60 -14.59 -5.73
CA PHE A 808 -3.49 -14.14 -7.11
C PHE A 808 -4.56 -14.73 -8.04
N PRO A 809 -4.76 -16.05 -8.14
CA PRO A 809 -5.76 -16.62 -9.06
C PRO A 809 -7.20 -16.28 -8.64
N VAL A 810 -7.49 -16.13 -7.35
CA VAL A 810 -8.83 -15.78 -6.85
C VAL A 810 -9.19 -14.34 -7.25
N ILE A 811 -8.27 -13.40 -7.01
CA ILE A 811 -8.43 -11.99 -7.39
C ILE A 811 -8.52 -11.87 -8.92
N HIS A 812 -7.63 -12.52 -9.66
CA HIS A 812 -7.62 -12.49 -11.13
C HIS A 812 -8.95 -12.95 -11.73
N ARG A 813 -9.46 -14.11 -11.31
CA ARG A 813 -10.76 -14.63 -11.79
C ARG A 813 -11.94 -13.70 -11.46
N SER A 814 -11.88 -13.01 -10.34
CA SER A 814 -12.91 -12.05 -9.95
C SER A 814 -12.82 -10.76 -10.75
N MET A 815 -11.61 -10.30 -11.05
CA MET A 815 -11.41 -9.14 -11.95
C MET A 815 -11.93 -9.44 -13.36
N GLN A 816 -11.75 -10.65 -13.87
CA GLN A 816 -12.32 -11.07 -15.15
C GLN A 816 -13.86 -11.11 -15.10
N TYR A 817 -14.45 -11.67 -14.03
CA TYR A 817 -15.89 -11.69 -13.85
C TYR A 817 -16.49 -10.27 -13.84
N ILE A 818 -15.90 -9.35 -13.10
CA ILE A 818 -16.27 -7.94 -13.09
C ILE A 818 -16.09 -7.31 -14.48
N GLY A 819 -14.99 -7.63 -15.16
CA GLY A 819 -14.70 -7.14 -16.52
C GLY A 819 -15.74 -7.59 -17.54
N THR A 820 -16.22 -8.82 -17.45
CA THR A 820 -17.27 -9.34 -18.36
C THR A 820 -18.64 -8.71 -18.08
N LEU A 821 -18.95 -8.40 -16.82
CA LEU A 821 -20.21 -7.78 -16.41
C LEU A 821 -20.27 -6.27 -16.72
N ALA A 822 -19.14 -5.56 -16.51
CA ALA A 822 -19.12 -4.12 -16.41
C ALA A 822 -18.45 -3.40 -17.59
N LEU A 823 -17.53 -4.04 -18.28
CA LEU A 823 -16.59 -3.36 -19.16
C LEU A 823 -16.49 -4.01 -20.56
N GLY A 824 -17.54 -4.71 -20.98
CA GLY A 824 -17.58 -5.37 -22.26
C GLY A 824 -16.93 -4.53 -23.39
N ASN A 825 -15.80 -4.99 -23.93
CA ASN A 825 -15.02 -4.40 -25.03
C ASN A 825 -14.23 -3.08 -24.80
N VAL A 826 -14.34 -2.41 -23.65
CA VAL A 826 -13.60 -1.14 -23.45
C VAL A 826 -12.11 -1.38 -23.23
N PHE A 827 -11.74 -2.43 -22.52
CA PHE A 827 -10.31 -2.77 -22.27
C PHE A 827 -9.60 -3.41 -23.46
N SER A 828 -10.33 -4.02 -24.40
CA SER A 828 -9.69 -4.73 -25.52
C SER A 828 -9.15 -3.81 -26.61
N LYS A 829 -9.70 -2.60 -26.79
CA LYS A 829 -9.38 -1.71 -27.93
C LYS A 829 -8.33 -0.63 -27.65
N ARG A 830 -7.98 -0.33 -26.38
CA ARG A 830 -7.07 0.79 -26.02
C ARG A 830 -5.86 0.39 -25.17
N GLN A 831 -5.45 -0.85 -25.23
CA GLN A 831 -4.37 -1.46 -24.45
C GLN A 831 -2.98 -0.76 -24.49
N PRO A 832 -2.51 -0.13 -25.57
CA PRO A 832 -1.14 0.37 -25.62
C PRO A 832 -0.87 1.56 -24.69
N TRP A 833 -1.80 2.51 -24.60
CA TRP A 833 -1.62 3.69 -23.73
C TRP A 833 -1.65 3.37 -22.25
N VAL A 834 -2.42 2.36 -21.88
CA VAL A 834 -2.52 1.90 -20.51
C VAL A 834 -1.28 1.07 -20.15
N ALA A 835 -0.74 0.29 -21.10
CA ALA A 835 0.53 -0.42 -20.93
C ALA A 835 1.71 0.56 -20.81
N MET A 836 1.69 1.67 -21.54
CA MET A 836 2.71 2.71 -21.47
C MET A 836 2.62 3.50 -20.15
N GLY A 837 1.41 3.84 -19.70
CA GLY A 837 1.17 4.45 -18.37
C GLY A 837 1.60 3.53 -17.22
N MET A 838 1.34 2.23 -17.34
CA MET A 838 1.83 1.22 -16.40
C MET A 838 3.34 1.06 -16.44
N GLY A 839 3.96 1.03 -17.62
CA GLY A 839 5.42 0.98 -17.75
C GLY A 839 6.08 2.19 -17.09
N THR A 840 5.50 3.37 -17.24
CA THR A 840 5.96 4.60 -16.58
C THR A 840 5.77 4.55 -15.06
N LEU A 841 4.62 4.05 -14.59
CA LEU A 841 4.35 3.85 -13.15
C LEU A 841 5.28 2.80 -12.52
N LEU A 842 5.61 1.75 -13.26
CA LEU A 842 6.52 0.70 -12.82
C LEU A 842 7.97 1.17 -12.82
N LEU A 843 8.38 1.95 -13.81
CA LEU A 843 9.69 2.56 -13.85
C LEU A 843 9.84 3.58 -12.73
N ALA A 844 8.83 4.41 -12.48
CA ALA A 844 8.79 5.33 -11.35
C ALA A 844 8.82 4.58 -10.01
N ASN A 845 8.09 3.46 -9.89
CA ASN A 845 8.12 2.62 -8.69
C ASN A 845 9.47 1.91 -8.52
N ALA A 846 10.10 1.42 -9.59
CA ALA A 846 11.43 0.81 -9.54
C ALA A 846 12.50 1.83 -9.13
N VAL A 847 12.46 3.03 -9.70
CA VAL A 847 13.36 4.14 -9.35
C VAL A 847 13.13 4.57 -7.90
N THR A 848 11.88 4.65 -7.45
CA THR A 848 11.54 5.02 -6.08
C THR A 848 11.90 3.95 -5.06
N TYR A 849 11.63 2.69 -5.35
CA TYR A 849 11.99 1.58 -4.48
C TYR A 849 13.51 1.51 -4.29
N GLY A 850 14.24 1.60 -5.41
CA GLY A 850 15.69 1.61 -5.37
C GLY A 850 16.26 2.82 -4.61
N TYR A 851 15.68 4.00 -4.81
CA TYR A 851 16.14 5.23 -4.14
C TYR A 851 15.77 5.25 -2.65
N ALA A 852 14.58 4.85 -2.26
CA ALA A 852 14.17 4.75 -0.86
C ALA A 852 15.02 3.73 -0.08
N HIS A 853 15.36 2.62 -0.73
CA HIS A 853 16.26 1.61 -0.18
C HIS A 853 17.71 2.15 -0.06
N SER A 854 18.14 2.98 -1.00
CA SER A 854 19.48 3.60 -0.98
C SER A 854 19.58 4.79 -0.03
N ALA A 855 18.55 5.63 0.05
CA ALA A 855 18.56 6.85 0.87
C ALA A 855 18.44 6.58 2.39
N GLY A 856 17.74 5.50 2.78
CA GLY A 856 17.59 5.10 4.19
C GLY A 856 18.81 4.39 4.76
N GLU A 857 19.64 3.74 3.92
CA GLU A 857 20.71 2.86 4.34
C GLU A 857 22.04 3.09 3.61
N HIS A 858 22.19 4.17 2.84
CA HIS A 858 23.38 4.48 2.00
C HIS A 858 23.74 3.34 1.03
N ARG A 859 22.75 2.62 0.49
CA ARG A 859 22.97 1.49 -0.43
C ARG A 859 22.74 1.89 -1.88
N PRO A 860 23.55 1.36 -2.82
CA PRO A 860 23.34 1.62 -4.25
C PRO A 860 22.03 1.00 -4.74
N LEU A 861 21.39 1.66 -5.72
CA LEU A 861 20.16 1.24 -6.38
C LEU A 861 20.25 -0.16 -6.98
N LEU A 862 21.43 -0.50 -7.47
CA LEU A 862 21.85 -1.80 -7.97
C LEU A 862 23.08 -2.19 -7.20
N GLY A 863 23.01 -3.28 -6.46
CA GLY A 863 24.14 -3.78 -5.70
C GLY A 863 24.32 -5.28 -5.90
N TRP A 864 25.52 -5.75 -5.84
CA TRP A 864 25.83 -7.17 -5.77
C TRP A 864 26.97 -7.39 -4.80
N GLY A 865 26.98 -8.56 -4.20
CA GLY A 865 27.95 -8.92 -3.19
C GLY A 865 27.42 -8.86 -1.76
N PHE A 866 28.32 -8.79 -0.81
CA PHE A 866 27.98 -8.68 0.60
C PHE A 866 27.86 -7.20 0.97
N GLY A 867 26.67 -6.82 1.42
CA GLY A 867 26.38 -5.50 1.95
C GLY A 867 26.07 -5.59 3.45
N GLY A 868 25.69 -4.44 4.01
CA GLY A 868 25.20 -4.36 5.36
C GLY A 868 26.26 -3.95 6.38
N ASP A 869 25.75 -3.71 7.58
CA ASP A 869 26.51 -3.25 8.73
C ASP A 869 27.15 -4.45 9.47
N MET A 870 28.14 -5.08 8.81
CA MET A 870 28.86 -6.22 9.36
C MET A 870 30.24 -5.81 9.92
N PRO A 871 30.73 -6.47 11.00
CA PRO A 871 32.00 -6.13 11.67
C PRO A 871 33.25 -6.63 10.91
N TYR A 872 33.38 -6.30 9.62
CA TYR A 872 34.52 -6.75 8.81
C TYR A 872 35.84 -6.23 9.34
N GLN A 873 35.89 -4.97 9.77
CA GLN A 873 37.12 -4.33 10.28
C GLN A 873 37.55 -4.91 11.62
N GLU A 874 36.58 -5.16 12.52
CA GLU A 874 36.82 -5.76 13.83
C GLU A 874 37.28 -7.22 13.70
N VAL A 875 36.64 -7.99 12.80
CA VAL A 875 37.05 -9.36 12.48
C VAL A 875 38.48 -9.40 11.91
N ASP A 876 38.80 -8.46 11.02
CA ASP A 876 40.16 -8.35 10.45
C ASP A 876 41.19 -7.95 11.50
N LEU A 877 40.83 -7.06 12.43
CA LEU A 877 41.71 -6.68 13.54
C LEU A 877 41.98 -7.88 14.48
N ILE A 878 40.93 -8.66 14.80
CA ILE A 878 41.05 -9.89 15.60
C ILE A 878 42.04 -10.87 14.93
N LYS A 879 41.93 -11.06 13.60
CA LYS A 879 42.86 -11.90 12.82
C LYS A 879 44.30 -11.37 12.88
N LYS A 880 44.48 -10.06 12.58
CA LYS A 880 45.81 -9.41 12.55
C LYS A 880 46.52 -9.49 13.91
N MET A 881 45.77 -9.35 15.00
CA MET A 881 46.29 -9.45 16.38
C MET A 881 46.36 -10.90 16.87
N ASN A 882 45.97 -11.89 16.07
CA ASN A 882 45.92 -13.32 16.43
C ASN A 882 45.21 -13.57 17.77
N LEU A 883 44.08 -12.89 18.03
CA LEU A 883 43.34 -13.01 19.28
C LEU A 883 42.62 -14.36 19.31
N ARG A 884 42.48 -14.93 20.51
CA ARG A 884 41.82 -16.25 20.70
C ARG A 884 40.89 -16.22 21.90
N GLY A 885 39.84 -17.09 21.87
CA GLY A 885 38.97 -17.33 23.01
C GLY A 885 37.49 -17.17 22.72
N VAL A 886 36.73 -16.67 23.70
CA VAL A 886 35.26 -16.50 23.60
C VAL A 886 34.92 -15.02 23.50
N ILE A 887 34.10 -14.68 22.52
CA ILE A 887 33.66 -13.31 22.28
C ILE A 887 32.19 -13.13 22.65
N PHE A 888 31.90 -12.15 23.53
CA PHE A 888 30.56 -11.64 23.75
C PHE A 888 30.21 -10.68 22.61
N ASN A 889 29.24 -11.02 21.78
CA ASN A 889 28.96 -10.36 20.51
C ASN A 889 27.46 -10.09 20.36
N GLU A 890 27.13 -9.14 19.52
CA GLU A 890 25.77 -8.97 19.01
C GLU A 890 25.30 -10.26 18.31
N TYR A 891 24.01 -10.59 18.53
CA TYR A 891 23.36 -11.74 17.91
C TYR A 891 23.56 -11.79 16.37
N SER A 892 23.44 -10.61 15.70
CA SER A 892 23.61 -10.48 14.26
C SER A 892 25.02 -10.76 13.77
N ASP A 893 26.03 -10.53 14.60
CA ASP A 893 27.43 -10.58 14.19
C ASP A 893 28.03 -12.00 14.37
N GLY A 894 27.36 -12.85 15.14
CA GLY A 894 27.84 -14.19 15.49
C GLY A 894 28.14 -15.09 14.30
N SER A 895 27.33 -15.02 13.25
CA SER A 895 27.49 -15.83 12.04
C SER A 895 28.75 -15.46 11.24
N LEU A 896 29.11 -14.17 11.14
CA LEU A 896 30.34 -13.73 10.50
C LEU A 896 31.56 -14.14 11.33
N ILE A 897 31.49 -14.06 12.67
CA ILE A 897 32.53 -14.54 13.59
C ILE A 897 32.76 -16.04 13.37
N ILE A 898 31.70 -16.85 13.30
CA ILE A 898 31.79 -18.28 13.01
C ILE A 898 32.49 -18.52 11.65
N HIS A 899 32.04 -17.85 10.62
CA HIS A 899 32.61 -18.02 9.29
C HIS A 899 34.09 -17.70 9.24
N SER A 900 34.50 -16.62 9.91
CA SER A 900 35.83 -16.01 9.72
C SER A 900 36.84 -16.38 10.78
N LEU A 901 36.44 -16.69 12.01
CA LEU A 901 37.33 -16.80 13.17
C LEU A 901 37.32 -18.16 13.87
N VAL A 902 36.29 -19.00 13.69
CA VAL A 902 36.27 -20.35 14.32
C VAL A 902 37.32 -21.25 13.62
N PRO A 903 38.14 -21.99 14.39
CA PRO A 903 38.04 -22.30 15.80
C PRO A 903 38.75 -21.35 16.78
N GLN A 904 39.47 -20.32 16.32
CA GLN A 904 40.32 -19.47 17.15
C GLN A 904 39.53 -18.61 18.13
N VAL A 905 38.44 -17.99 17.64
CA VAL A 905 37.48 -17.21 18.43
C VAL A 905 36.07 -17.78 18.21
N ARG A 906 35.36 -18.02 19.30
CA ARG A 906 34.01 -18.56 19.26
C ARG A 906 33.01 -17.55 19.83
N PRO A 907 31.87 -17.28 19.15
CA PRO A 907 30.84 -16.41 19.67
C PRO A 907 30.06 -17.09 20.80
N VAL A 908 29.46 -16.28 21.67
CA VAL A 908 28.50 -16.77 22.68
C VAL A 908 27.13 -17.07 22.09
N LEU A 909 26.69 -16.30 21.10
CA LEU A 909 25.42 -16.47 20.36
C LEU A 909 25.62 -16.18 18.87
N ASP A 910 24.77 -16.79 18.05
CA ASP A 910 24.66 -16.53 16.61
C ASP A 910 23.20 -16.54 16.13
N SER A 911 22.96 -16.36 14.85
CA SER A 911 21.63 -16.21 14.27
C SER A 911 20.73 -17.46 14.34
N ARG A 912 21.24 -18.63 14.79
CA ARG A 912 20.46 -19.88 14.94
C ARG A 912 19.74 -19.94 16.30
N ILE A 913 18.69 -19.12 16.46
CA ILE A 913 17.98 -18.98 17.75
C ILE A 913 17.37 -20.28 18.29
N ASP A 914 17.03 -21.21 17.41
CA ASP A 914 16.48 -22.53 17.70
C ASP A 914 17.47 -23.46 18.42
N LEU A 915 18.77 -23.15 18.32
CA LEU A 915 19.85 -23.91 18.94
C LEU A 915 19.98 -23.61 20.44
N TYR A 916 19.64 -22.40 20.88
CA TYR A 916 19.92 -21.90 22.22
C TYR A 916 18.74 -22.14 23.18
N PRO A 917 18.99 -22.73 24.41
CA PRO A 917 17.97 -22.80 25.43
C PRO A 917 17.50 -21.41 25.89
N LEU A 918 16.22 -21.27 26.19
CA LEU A 918 15.63 -20.02 26.69
C LEU A 918 16.42 -19.41 27.86
N GLN A 919 16.81 -20.23 28.82
CA GLN A 919 17.59 -19.78 29.99
C GLN A 919 18.92 -19.11 29.57
N LEU A 920 19.60 -19.64 28.58
CA LEU A 920 20.86 -19.07 28.10
C LEU A 920 20.64 -17.72 27.38
N VAL A 921 19.53 -17.60 26.64
CA VAL A 921 19.20 -16.34 25.97
C VAL A 921 18.75 -15.29 26.99
N ASP A 922 17.99 -15.68 28.01
CA ASP A 922 17.61 -14.78 29.12
C ASP A 922 18.83 -14.31 29.91
N GLU A 923 19.82 -15.21 30.18
CA GLU A 923 21.09 -14.82 30.79
C GLU A 923 21.88 -13.83 29.92
N TYR A 924 21.87 -14.03 28.60
CA TYR A 924 22.51 -13.11 27.65
C TYR A 924 21.80 -11.75 27.64
N ASP A 925 20.46 -11.72 27.56
CA ASP A 925 19.66 -10.49 27.58
C ASP A 925 19.89 -9.70 28.88
N GLN A 926 19.96 -10.39 30.05
CA GLN A 926 20.27 -9.76 31.31
C GLN A 926 21.70 -9.20 31.34
N ALA A 927 22.67 -9.95 30.79
CA ALA A 927 24.05 -9.49 30.66
C ALA A 927 24.19 -8.27 29.74
N TYR A 928 23.33 -8.18 28.72
CA TYR A 928 23.31 -7.06 27.77
C TYR A 928 22.83 -5.74 28.39
N VAL A 929 22.01 -5.80 29.46
CA VAL A 929 21.40 -4.60 30.10
C VAL A 929 22.01 -4.24 31.45
N SER A 930 22.68 -5.17 32.15
CA SER A 930 23.17 -4.96 33.51
C SER A 930 24.64 -5.28 33.68
N PRO A 931 25.48 -4.36 34.21
CA PRO A 931 26.90 -4.61 34.47
C PRO A 931 27.15 -5.79 35.39
N SER A 932 26.34 -6.02 36.44
CA SER A 932 26.49 -7.14 37.38
C SER A 932 26.23 -8.49 36.72
N HIS A 933 25.16 -8.59 35.94
CA HIS A 933 24.86 -9.79 35.13
C HIS A 933 25.90 -10.01 34.04
N PHE A 934 26.39 -8.94 33.41
CA PHE A 934 27.47 -9.01 32.43
C PHE A 934 28.74 -9.62 33.04
N GLN A 935 29.17 -9.16 34.23
CA GLN A 935 30.34 -9.73 34.94
C GLN A 935 30.13 -11.22 35.26
N GLN A 936 28.95 -11.61 35.71
CA GLN A 936 28.63 -13.00 35.98
C GLN A 936 28.68 -13.85 34.72
N TYR A 937 28.10 -13.36 33.62
CA TYR A 937 28.12 -14.01 32.33
C TYR A 937 29.54 -14.19 31.79
N VAL A 938 30.37 -13.13 31.87
CA VAL A 938 31.80 -13.16 31.48
C VAL A 938 32.59 -14.23 32.25
N ARG A 939 32.37 -14.35 33.56
CA ARG A 939 33.03 -15.39 34.39
C ARG A 939 32.55 -16.78 34.02
N ARG A 940 31.24 -16.99 33.91
CA ARG A 940 30.63 -18.27 33.61
C ARG A 940 31.05 -18.86 32.28
N HIS A 941 31.03 -18.03 31.24
CA HIS A 941 31.32 -18.42 29.85
C HIS A 941 32.75 -18.12 29.40
N ARG A 942 33.62 -17.68 30.33
CA ARG A 942 35.04 -17.39 30.11
C ARG A 942 35.28 -16.42 28.97
N VAL A 943 34.44 -15.38 28.88
CA VAL A 943 34.52 -14.36 27.83
C VAL A 943 35.79 -13.52 28.00
N ASN A 944 36.59 -13.39 26.93
CA ASN A 944 37.80 -12.59 26.91
C ASN A 944 37.81 -11.51 25.83
N LEU A 945 36.85 -11.51 24.93
CA LEU A 945 36.61 -10.49 23.93
C LEU A 945 35.16 -10.00 24.00
N VAL A 946 34.94 -8.72 23.74
CA VAL A 946 33.61 -8.10 23.71
C VAL A 946 33.47 -7.24 22.47
N MET A 947 32.46 -7.49 21.66
CA MET A 947 32.15 -6.67 20.48
C MET A 947 30.67 -6.30 20.49
N LEU A 948 30.37 -5.01 20.63
CA LEU A 948 29.00 -4.47 20.74
C LEU A 948 28.76 -3.32 19.78
N ILE A 949 27.52 -3.14 19.36
CA ILE A 949 27.08 -1.94 18.63
C ILE A 949 26.80 -0.84 19.66
N ALA A 950 27.62 0.21 19.67
CA ALA A 950 27.59 1.25 20.70
C ALA A 950 26.21 1.95 20.85
N GLN A 951 25.47 2.11 19.74
CA GLN A 951 24.13 2.71 19.76
C GLN A 951 23.03 1.79 20.33
N ARG A 952 23.24 0.48 20.32
CA ARG A 952 22.29 -0.53 20.82
C ARG A 952 22.63 -1.01 22.22
N ALA A 953 23.92 -1.06 22.54
CA ALA A 953 24.39 -1.53 23.83
C ALA A 953 23.94 -0.63 24.98
N ASN A 954 23.65 -1.23 26.14
CA ASN A 954 23.24 -0.47 27.31
C ASN A 954 24.38 0.47 27.77
N PRO A 955 24.10 1.78 27.98
CA PRO A 955 25.11 2.75 28.37
C PRO A 955 25.87 2.39 29.66
N ASN A 956 25.22 1.68 30.59
CA ASN A 956 25.86 1.26 31.84
C ASN A 956 26.89 0.15 31.61
N VAL A 957 26.60 -0.80 30.69
CA VAL A 957 27.57 -1.85 30.32
C VAL A 957 28.75 -1.25 29.57
N LEU A 958 28.52 -0.31 28.65
CA LEU A 958 29.60 0.41 27.94
C LEU A 958 30.45 1.23 28.92
N ARG A 959 29.83 1.91 29.87
CA ARG A 959 30.55 2.68 30.92
C ARG A 959 31.38 1.75 31.78
N TYR A 960 30.83 0.61 32.17
CA TYR A 960 31.59 -0.42 32.91
C TYR A 960 32.82 -0.89 32.12
N LEU A 961 32.67 -1.26 30.87
CA LEU A 961 33.77 -1.69 29.99
C LEU A 961 34.88 -0.62 29.83
N ALA A 962 34.48 0.65 29.79
CA ALA A 962 35.42 1.77 29.66
C ALA A 962 36.18 2.10 30.96
N GLN A 963 35.57 1.84 32.13
CA GLN A 963 36.14 2.21 33.44
C GLN A 963 36.89 1.04 34.12
N GLU A 964 36.53 -0.21 33.73
CA GLU A 964 37.13 -1.39 34.34
C GLU A 964 38.56 -1.65 33.80
N PRO A 965 39.62 -1.63 34.66
CA PRO A 965 41.02 -1.77 34.24
C PRO A 965 41.36 -3.10 33.56
N SER A 966 40.54 -4.14 33.84
CA SER A 966 40.74 -5.47 33.24
C SER A 966 40.34 -5.50 31.72
N TRP A 967 39.65 -4.51 31.21
CA TRP A 967 39.28 -4.39 29.80
C TRP A 967 40.12 -3.34 29.07
N GLN A 968 40.53 -3.64 27.84
CA GLN A 968 41.22 -2.73 26.94
C GLN A 968 40.44 -2.53 25.67
N LEU A 969 40.09 -1.29 25.35
CA LEU A 969 39.51 -0.91 24.06
C LEU A 969 40.54 -1.13 22.95
N LEU A 970 40.21 -1.92 21.93
CA LEU A 970 41.05 -2.18 20.76
C LEU A 970 40.62 -1.37 19.55
N SER A 971 39.30 -1.19 19.36
CA SER A 971 38.75 -0.48 18.21
C SER A 971 37.37 0.13 18.57
N GLN A 972 37.15 1.30 17.97
CA GLN A 972 35.82 1.95 17.94
C GLN A 972 35.61 2.46 16.51
N THR A 973 34.97 1.63 15.66
CA THR A 973 34.77 1.90 14.24
C THR A 973 33.35 1.56 13.84
N ASN A 974 32.78 2.29 12.88
CA ASN A 974 31.43 2.03 12.32
C ASN A 974 30.33 1.80 13.37
N GLY A 975 30.40 2.55 14.51
CA GLY A 975 29.42 2.39 15.59
C GLY A 975 29.61 1.14 16.45
N ARG A 976 30.67 0.34 16.23
CA ARG A 976 31.01 -0.83 17.05
C ARG A 976 32.21 -0.54 17.95
N VAL A 977 32.23 -1.21 19.12
CA VAL A 977 33.32 -1.19 20.09
C VAL A 977 33.85 -2.60 20.26
N LEU A 978 35.19 -2.76 20.21
CA LEU A 978 35.85 -4.03 20.43
C LEU A 978 36.79 -3.90 21.65
N TYR A 979 36.53 -4.72 22.68
CA TYR A 979 37.35 -4.79 23.88
C TYR A 979 38.03 -6.16 23.99
N ARG A 980 39.20 -6.16 24.59
CA ARG A 980 39.96 -7.35 25.01
C ARG A 980 40.20 -7.32 26.51
N ARG A 981 40.12 -8.47 27.16
CA ARG A 981 40.51 -8.63 28.56
C ARG A 981 42.01 -8.64 28.69
N ARG A 982 42.56 -7.87 29.63
CA ARG A 982 44.04 -7.75 29.88
C ARG A 982 44.61 -8.94 30.58
N ASP A 983 43.84 -9.61 31.45
CA ASP A 983 44.30 -10.79 32.23
C ASP A 983 44.40 -11.95 31.25
N GLY A 984 45.68 -12.19 30.83
CA GLY A 984 46.00 -13.18 29.84
C GLY A 984 45.61 -14.60 30.19
N ALA A 985 45.49 -15.39 29.18
CA ALA A 985 45.48 -16.83 29.13
C ALA A 985 44.55 -17.52 30.16
N LEU A 986 43.26 -17.71 29.79
CA LEU A 986 42.49 -18.83 30.34
C LEU A 986 43.19 -20.14 29.95
N PRO A 987 43.36 -21.09 30.89
CA PRO A 987 44.00 -22.36 30.59
C PRO A 987 43.25 -23.07 29.46
N VAL A 988 43.98 -23.54 28.49
CA VAL A 988 43.52 -24.40 27.41
C VAL A 988 42.87 -25.62 28.09
N ALA A 989 41.56 -25.75 28.03
CA ALA A 989 40.88 -26.98 28.45
C ALA A 989 41.37 -28.13 27.53
N GLY A 990 41.72 -29.18 28.15
CA GLY A 990 42.35 -30.41 27.73
C GLY A 990 42.37 -30.75 26.24
N ARG A 991 43.58 -31.13 25.81
CA ARG A 991 43.83 -31.83 24.55
C ARG A 991 42.95 -33.08 24.44
N ALA A 992 41.85 -32.98 23.66
CA ALA A 992 41.39 -34.13 22.91
C ALA A 992 41.87 -33.88 21.48
N ALA A 993 42.77 -34.73 21.04
CA ALA A 993 43.45 -34.62 19.80
C ALA A 993 42.50 -34.63 18.61
N MET A 994 42.45 -33.54 17.87
CA MET A 994 42.17 -33.55 16.43
C MET A 994 43.42 -33.00 15.74
N GLN A 995 44.13 -33.86 14.99
CA GLN A 995 45.18 -33.46 14.09
C GLN A 995 44.60 -32.47 13.06
N PRO A 996 45.32 -31.40 12.70
CA PRO A 996 44.89 -30.45 11.66
C PRO A 996 45.05 -31.15 10.29
N PRO A 997 44.14 -30.98 9.38
CA PRO A 997 44.39 -31.35 7.99
C PRO A 997 45.47 -30.43 7.39
N VAL A 998 46.40 -31.05 6.69
CA VAL A 998 47.56 -30.47 6.02
C VAL A 998 47.13 -29.33 5.08
N GLY A 999 47.95 -28.29 5.03
CA GLY A 999 47.70 -27.02 4.36
C GLY A 999 47.36 -27.11 2.86
N GLY A 1000 46.46 -26.26 2.47
CA GLY A 1000 46.25 -25.80 1.11
C GLY A 1000 46.41 -24.28 1.04
N PRO A 1001 46.67 -23.70 -0.11
CA PRO A 1001 47.25 -22.36 -0.24
C PRO A 1001 46.27 -21.24 0.15
N SER A 1002 46.81 -20.24 0.82
CA SER A 1002 46.13 -18.97 1.13
C SER A 1002 45.80 -18.24 -0.17
N SER A 1003 44.51 -18.23 -0.53
CA SER A 1003 43.99 -17.25 -1.47
C SER A 1003 43.38 -16.10 -0.65
N GLY A 1004 43.91 -14.89 -0.80
CA GLY A 1004 43.41 -13.71 -0.19
C GLY A 1004 42.00 -13.32 -0.73
N TYR A 1005 41.13 -12.95 0.16
CA TYR A 1005 39.95 -12.10 -0.01
C TYR A 1005 39.85 -11.17 1.19
#